data_77b0c81fda6fe0ca30fde2edc95413f6
#
_entry.id   77b0c81fda6fe0ca30fde2edc95413f6
#
_cell.length_a   1.000
_cell.length_b   1.000
_cell.length_c   1.000
_cell.angle_alpha   90.00
_cell.angle_beta   90.00
_cell.angle_gamma   90.00
#
_symmetry.space_group_name_H-M   'P 1'
#
loop_
_entity.id
_entity.type
_entity.pdbx_description
1 polymer ?
#
loop_
_entity_poly.entity_id
_entity_poly.type
_entity_poly.pdbx_seq_one_letter_code
_entity_poly.pdbx_strand_id
1 'polypeptide(L)'
;MEEDYVMIPGSGTKMIIRDVKKEIETAFLDYSMSVIVARALPDVRDGLKPVHRRILYTMHERGNDPSHPYRKSADTVGAVLGSYHPHGDASVYDAMVRLAQDFSLRYPLVDGQGNFGSVDGDPPAAYRYTEARMSRMAVEMLTDIDKDTINWDPNFDETKKEPSVLPCRFPNLLVNGSQGIAVGMATNIPPHNLSEVIDGCVAYIENPDIDLPGLMEHIKGPDFPTAGIIMGRSGIRAAYATGRGKITLRGRAAIEETKNGRTQIIITEIPYMVNKARLIENMADLVKEKRIEGITGLNDETNRKGMRIVVDIRKDANAQVILNQLYQYTQLQDTVGVIMLAIDHKVPKVMTLKQMIQKYVEFQDEVVRRRTQYNLKKAKERAHILEGLKKATDIVDELIATIRACKGGMAEAKAAIMEQFGFDDPQADAIVKLQLGRLAGLEILKIEEELSGLQAKIKDWEDILANDARVLEIVKNELLDMKKRFGDERRTEIQSVTGEVDIEDLIAEEQCVYTLTEAGYIKRQLKATYQAQKRGGRGISGMTRKEEDIVQEMFVGSTHDYVLFVTDKGRLFRIKGYTIAEGSRTSKGSNIVNLLQLAEGEKVTNMLCYPKDEDNKGGFVTMVTKQGLIKRTPLEQYANIRKTGLIGIALNEGDALAWTRLTTGNDMLIVATRNGQAIRFNEADARPMGRSGHGVRAIKLAEGDEVVGVCICREGGTVLTVTENGKGRRSDIDTYRITARGGKGIRNYDASKDKVAAVKIVDDIDDVLLSSQEGIIIRLHANEIPVQSRYGSGVRVMRLGENDKVMVLARTDHDDDAQTESIEADTEDEPTAEQLAEMEAADEASAAEAPEADTGDEE
;
A
#
# COMPACT_ATOMS: atom_id res chain seq x y z
N MET A 1 15.99 -29.96 -28.18
CA MET A 1 15.57 -30.85 -27.10
C MET A 1 15.01 -32.08 -27.77
N GLU A 2 15.56 -33.27 -27.50
CA GLU A 2 15.00 -34.52 -28.01
C GLU A 2 13.65 -34.72 -27.30
N GLU A 3 12.57 -34.79 -28.09
CA GLU A 3 11.25 -35.10 -27.59
C GLU A 3 11.17 -36.58 -27.21
N ASP A 4 10.92 -36.88 -25.92
CA ASP A 4 10.68 -38.26 -25.50
C ASP A 4 9.35 -38.74 -26.10
N TYR A 5 9.42 -39.72 -26.96
CA TYR A 5 8.25 -40.33 -27.56
C TYR A 5 8.19 -41.86 -27.34
N VAL A 6 7.02 -42.37 -27.19
CA VAL A 6 6.74 -43.80 -27.16
C VAL A 6 5.98 -44.20 -28.42
N MET A 7 6.44 -45.27 -29.10
CA MET A 7 5.76 -45.84 -30.25
C MET A 7 4.54 -46.68 -29.76
N ILE A 8 3.36 -46.36 -30.22
CA ILE A 8 2.18 -47.18 -29.88
C ILE A 8 2.27 -48.51 -30.63
N PRO A 9 2.38 -49.65 -29.97
CA PRO A 9 2.48 -50.95 -30.62
C PRO A 9 1.31 -51.19 -31.57
N GLY A 10 1.61 -51.49 -32.84
CA GLY A 10 0.62 -51.87 -33.85
C GLY A 10 -0.04 -50.73 -34.63
N SER A 11 0.17 -49.47 -34.29
CA SER A 11 -0.43 -48.33 -35.02
C SER A 11 0.53 -47.48 -35.83
N GLY A 12 1.83 -47.63 -35.65
CA GLY A 12 2.85 -46.75 -36.27
C GLY A 12 2.82 -45.31 -35.81
N THR A 13 2.03 -44.94 -34.81
CA THR A 13 1.83 -43.61 -34.27
C THR A 13 2.85 -43.30 -33.16
N LYS A 14 3.48 -42.12 -33.23
CA LYS A 14 4.33 -41.63 -32.16
C LYS A 14 3.48 -40.92 -31.11
N MET A 15 3.60 -41.32 -29.86
CA MET A 15 3.02 -40.61 -28.73
C MET A 15 4.11 -39.83 -28.00
N ILE A 16 3.98 -38.51 -27.93
CA ILE A 16 4.91 -37.62 -27.23
C ILE A 16 4.49 -37.63 -25.75
N ILE A 17 5.42 -38.00 -24.89
CA ILE A 17 5.19 -37.93 -23.42
C ILE A 17 5.69 -36.58 -22.97
N ARG A 18 4.76 -35.75 -22.40
CA ARG A 18 5.09 -34.47 -21.78
C ARG A 18 4.78 -34.52 -20.29
N ASP A 19 5.71 -33.99 -19.49
CA ASP A 19 5.48 -33.78 -18.06
C ASP A 19 4.52 -32.60 -17.90
N VAL A 20 3.33 -32.89 -17.41
CA VAL A 20 2.26 -31.87 -17.19
C VAL A 20 2.76 -30.71 -16.35
N LYS A 21 3.60 -30.94 -15.35
CA LYS A 21 4.16 -29.88 -14.51
C LYS A 21 5.04 -28.94 -15.33
N LYS A 22 5.96 -29.46 -16.12
CA LYS A 22 6.85 -28.64 -16.97
C LYS A 22 6.09 -27.90 -18.05
N GLU A 23 5.09 -28.52 -18.66
CA GLU A 23 4.24 -27.90 -19.67
C GLU A 23 3.44 -26.74 -19.09
N ILE A 24 2.83 -26.94 -17.91
CA ILE A 24 2.10 -25.89 -17.21
C ILE A 24 3.04 -24.76 -16.78
N GLU A 25 4.21 -25.06 -16.25
CA GLU A 25 5.19 -24.04 -15.84
C GLU A 25 5.62 -23.18 -17.03
N THR A 26 5.92 -23.80 -18.18
CA THR A 26 6.33 -23.09 -19.40
C THR A 26 5.18 -22.23 -19.94
N ALA A 27 4.00 -22.84 -20.13
CA ALA A 27 2.82 -22.14 -20.63
C ALA A 27 2.38 -20.98 -19.70
N PHE A 28 2.52 -21.14 -18.38
CA PHE A 28 2.21 -20.09 -17.42
C PHE A 28 3.22 -18.94 -17.46
N LEU A 29 4.51 -19.25 -17.66
CA LEU A 29 5.55 -18.23 -17.85
C LEU A 29 5.29 -17.41 -19.13
N ASP A 30 5.02 -18.07 -20.25
CA ASP A 30 4.73 -17.41 -21.53
C ASP A 30 3.47 -16.54 -21.44
N TYR A 31 2.41 -17.07 -20.83
CA TYR A 31 1.18 -16.32 -20.57
C TYR A 31 1.47 -15.10 -19.67
N SER A 32 2.19 -15.30 -18.56
CA SER A 32 2.53 -14.23 -17.63
C SER A 32 3.36 -13.13 -18.30
N MET A 33 4.36 -13.50 -19.08
CA MET A 33 5.17 -12.55 -19.84
C MET A 33 4.32 -11.76 -20.85
N SER A 34 3.43 -12.44 -21.57
CA SER A 34 2.51 -11.78 -22.50
C SER A 34 1.58 -10.79 -21.79
N VAL A 35 0.99 -11.17 -20.64
CA VAL A 35 0.12 -10.28 -19.86
C VAL A 35 0.88 -9.08 -19.30
N ILE A 36 2.12 -9.26 -18.85
CA ILE A 36 2.95 -8.20 -18.30
C ILE A 36 3.35 -7.21 -19.40
N VAL A 37 3.95 -7.70 -20.50
CA VAL A 37 4.58 -6.83 -21.51
C VAL A 37 3.59 -6.33 -22.55
N ALA A 38 2.61 -7.17 -22.95
CA ALA A 38 1.75 -6.88 -24.12
C ALA A 38 0.28 -6.60 -23.76
N ARG A 39 -0.09 -6.45 -22.47
CA ARG A 39 -1.50 -6.22 -22.10
C ARG A 39 -1.72 -5.22 -20.99
N ALA A 40 -1.17 -5.46 -19.79
CA ALA A 40 -1.64 -4.82 -18.57
C ALA A 40 -0.88 -3.56 -18.16
N LEU A 41 0.42 -3.49 -18.49
CA LEU A 41 1.29 -2.42 -18.04
C LEU A 41 1.55 -1.37 -19.12
N PRO A 42 1.68 -0.08 -18.76
CA PRO A 42 2.03 0.99 -19.68
C PRO A 42 3.54 1.01 -19.97
N ASP A 43 3.93 1.48 -21.15
CA ASP A 43 5.31 1.83 -21.47
C ASP A 43 5.65 3.19 -20.84
N VAL A 44 6.84 3.33 -20.27
CA VAL A 44 7.27 4.56 -19.57
C VAL A 44 7.38 5.76 -20.51
N ARG A 45 7.63 5.51 -21.80
CA ARG A 45 7.90 6.52 -22.83
C ARG A 45 6.63 7.24 -23.28
N ASP A 46 5.55 6.51 -23.58
CA ASP A 46 4.28 7.08 -24.07
C ASP A 46 3.11 6.93 -23.09
N GLY A 47 3.29 6.19 -22.00
CA GLY A 47 2.26 5.99 -20.97
C GLY A 47 1.08 5.14 -21.39
N LEU A 48 1.15 4.46 -22.54
CA LEU A 48 0.06 3.70 -23.10
C LEU A 48 0.23 2.19 -22.91
N LYS A 49 -0.88 1.52 -22.72
CA LYS A 49 -0.98 0.08 -22.92
C LYS A 49 -1.12 -0.21 -24.42
N PRO A 50 -0.77 -1.43 -24.87
CA PRO A 50 -0.87 -1.77 -26.30
C PRO A 50 -2.24 -1.49 -26.93
N VAL A 51 -3.34 -1.80 -26.24
CA VAL A 51 -4.69 -1.54 -26.77
C VAL A 51 -4.97 -0.05 -27.00
N HIS A 52 -4.54 0.82 -26.08
CA HIS A 52 -4.70 2.27 -26.23
C HIS A 52 -3.87 2.82 -27.39
N ARG A 53 -2.63 2.36 -27.52
CA ARG A 53 -1.74 2.74 -28.62
C ARG A 53 -2.32 2.33 -29.97
N ARG A 54 -2.85 1.10 -30.08
CA ARG A 54 -3.49 0.58 -31.28
C ARG A 54 -4.74 1.37 -31.67
N ILE A 55 -5.56 1.79 -30.69
CA ILE A 55 -6.74 2.63 -30.92
C ILE A 55 -6.34 3.97 -31.53
N LEU A 56 -5.41 4.69 -30.89
CA LEU A 56 -4.98 6.02 -31.36
C LEU A 56 -4.27 5.94 -32.71
N TYR A 57 -3.42 4.94 -32.91
CA TYR A 57 -2.76 4.73 -34.21
C TYR A 57 -3.76 4.41 -35.33
N THR A 58 -4.74 3.55 -35.06
CA THR A 58 -5.81 3.26 -36.05
C THR A 58 -6.62 4.49 -36.40
N MET A 59 -6.96 5.34 -35.42
CA MET A 59 -7.64 6.61 -35.68
C MET A 59 -6.80 7.53 -36.56
N HIS A 60 -5.48 7.60 -36.32
CA HIS A 60 -4.55 8.38 -37.12
C HIS A 60 -4.45 7.84 -38.56
N GLU A 61 -4.23 6.54 -38.76
CA GLU A 61 -4.15 5.88 -40.07
C GLU A 61 -5.40 6.14 -40.92
N ARG A 62 -6.57 6.25 -40.24
CA ARG A 62 -7.86 6.52 -40.90
C ARG A 62 -8.16 8.00 -41.05
N GLY A 63 -7.30 8.91 -40.63
CA GLY A 63 -7.54 10.35 -40.65
C GLY A 63 -8.72 10.77 -39.77
N ASN A 64 -8.94 10.07 -38.65
CA ASN A 64 -10.03 10.39 -37.71
C ASN A 64 -9.51 11.35 -36.63
N ASP A 65 -9.17 12.55 -37.04
CA ASP A 65 -8.62 13.63 -36.22
C ASP A 65 -9.65 14.77 -36.00
N PRO A 66 -9.35 15.77 -35.14
CA PRO A 66 -10.25 16.87 -34.82
C PRO A 66 -10.65 17.78 -36.01
N SER A 67 -9.94 17.73 -37.14
CA SER A 67 -10.27 18.49 -38.34
C SER A 67 -11.38 17.85 -39.18
N HIS A 68 -11.70 16.59 -38.89
CA HIS A 68 -12.71 15.81 -39.57
C HIS A 68 -13.95 15.58 -38.71
N PRO A 69 -15.12 15.28 -39.33
CA PRO A 69 -16.32 14.90 -38.59
C PRO A 69 -16.14 13.67 -37.74
N TYR A 70 -16.96 13.53 -36.69
CA TYR A 70 -17.04 12.32 -35.88
C TYR A 70 -17.36 11.08 -36.74
N ARG A 71 -16.79 9.94 -36.39
CA ARG A 71 -17.09 8.64 -37.01
C ARG A 71 -17.72 7.72 -35.96
N LYS A 72 -18.53 6.76 -36.41
CA LYS A 72 -19.08 5.72 -35.51
C LYS A 72 -17.96 5.00 -34.77
N SER A 73 -18.12 4.81 -33.47
CA SER A 73 -17.16 4.06 -32.66
C SER A 73 -16.94 2.64 -33.22
N ALA A 74 -17.96 2.06 -33.82
CA ALA A 74 -17.91 0.79 -34.51
C ALA A 74 -16.85 0.73 -35.65
N ASP A 75 -16.64 1.82 -36.37
CA ASP A 75 -15.64 1.90 -37.43
C ASP A 75 -14.22 1.77 -36.87
N THR A 76 -13.92 2.48 -35.79
CA THR A 76 -12.61 2.39 -35.12
C THR A 76 -12.41 1.01 -34.48
N VAL A 77 -13.41 0.51 -33.70
CA VAL A 77 -13.32 -0.79 -33.03
C VAL A 77 -13.10 -1.91 -34.05
N GLY A 78 -13.87 -1.94 -35.14
CA GLY A 78 -13.72 -2.94 -36.22
C GLY A 78 -12.36 -2.89 -36.88
N ALA A 79 -11.81 -1.69 -37.15
CA ALA A 79 -10.49 -1.54 -37.75
C ALA A 79 -9.35 -1.99 -36.83
N VAL A 80 -9.46 -1.69 -35.53
CA VAL A 80 -8.47 -2.14 -34.52
C VAL A 80 -8.47 -3.65 -34.44
N LEU A 81 -9.63 -4.29 -34.38
CA LEU A 81 -9.76 -5.75 -34.33
C LEU A 81 -9.18 -6.43 -35.57
N GLY A 82 -9.55 -5.92 -36.72
CA GLY A 82 -9.15 -6.52 -37.99
C GLY A 82 -7.67 -6.36 -38.37
N SER A 83 -7.00 -5.37 -37.76
CA SER A 83 -5.61 -5.06 -38.13
C SER A 83 -4.57 -5.24 -37.04
N TYR A 84 -4.90 -5.03 -35.77
CA TYR A 84 -3.89 -4.87 -34.71
C TYR A 84 -4.17 -5.62 -33.43
N HIS A 85 -5.44 -5.85 -33.04
CA HIS A 85 -5.78 -6.36 -31.72
C HIS A 85 -6.80 -7.51 -31.79
N PRO A 86 -6.33 -8.77 -31.95
CA PRO A 86 -7.19 -9.94 -32.18
C PRO A 86 -7.85 -10.44 -30.86
N HIS A 87 -8.64 -9.57 -30.19
CA HIS A 87 -9.36 -9.86 -28.96
C HIS A 87 -10.82 -9.40 -29.10
N GLY A 88 -11.64 -9.57 -28.03
CA GLY A 88 -13.06 -9.21 -28.08
C GLY A 88 -13.29 -7.70 -28.32
N ASP A 89 -14.32 -7.39 -29.11
CA ASP A 89 -14.76 -6.01 -29.44
C ASP A 89 -15.09 -5.17 -28.21
N ALA A 90 -15.71 -5.79 -27.19
CA ALA A 90 -16.02 -5.12 -25.93
C ALA A 90 -14.75 -4.56 -25.25
N SER A 91 -13.64 -5.31 -25.24
CA SER A 91 -12.38 -4.89 -24.63
C SER A 91 -11.77 -3.66 -25.32
N VAL A 92 -11.87 -3.58 -26.63
CA VAL A 92 -11.40 -2.43 -27.42
C VAL A 92 -12.30 -1.23 -27.22
N TYR A 93 -13.62 -1.46 -27.22
CA TYR A 93 -14.59 -0.39 -27.00
C TYR A 93 -14.48 0.19 -25.58
N ASP A 94 -14.40 -0.63 -24.55
CA ASP A 94 -14.25 -0.19 -23.16
C ASP A 94 -12.95 0.61 -22.95
N ALA A 95 -11.86 0.20 -23.61
CA ALA A 95 -10.61 0.96 -23.61
C ALA A 95 -10.81 2.34 -24.27
N MET A 96 -11.47 2.39 -25.42
CA MET A 96 -11.76 3.64 -26.12
C MET A 96 -12.71 4.56 -25.32
N VAL A 97 -13.72 3.98 -24.68
CA VAL A 97 -14.64 4.70 -23.79
C VAL A 97 -13.87 5.37 -22.66
N ARG A 98 -12.96 4.64 -22.02
CA ARG A 98 -12.14 5.17 -20.93
C ARG A 98 -11.24 6.33 -21.38
N LEU A 99 -10.73 6.29 -22.62
CA LEU A 99 -9.96 7.38 -23.19
C LEU A 99 -10.80 8.65 -23.46
N ALA A 100 -12.14 8.53 -23.53
CA ALA A 100 -13.07 9.64 -23.75
C ALA A 100 -13.69 10.20 -22.46
N GLN A 101 -13.61 9.50 -21.33
CA GLN A 101 -14.22 9.91 -20.06
C GLN A 101 -13.41 11.00 -19.35
N ASP A 102 -13.98 12.17 -19.16
CA ASP A 102 -13.37 13.33 -18.49
C ASP A 102 -13.25 13.17 -16.97
N PHE A 103 -13.97 12.21 -16.39
CA PHE A 103 -13.88 11.80 -14.98
C PHE A 103 -12.89 10.62 -14.75
N SER A 104 -12.41 9.97 -15.82
CA SER A 104 -11.43 8.89 -15.77
C SER A 104 -10.03 9.35 -16.16
N LEU A 105 -9.90 10.19 -17.21
CA LEU A 105 -8.64 10.76 -17.65
C LEU A 105 -8.59 12.26 -17.33
N ARG A 106 -7.44 12.71 -16.83
CA ARG A 106 -7.21 14.12 -16.54
C ARG A 106 -7.20 14.96 -17.83
N TYR A 107 -6.67 14.39 -18.93
CA TYR A 107 -6.68 14.95 -20.29
C TYR A 107 -7.15 13.88 -21.27
N PRO A 108 -8.44 13.85 -21.63
CA PRO A 108 -9.00 12.86 -22.54
C PRO A 108 -8.28 12.81 -23.89
N LEU A 109 -8.02 11.60 -24.38
CA LEU A 109 -7.35 11.35 -25.67
C LEU A 109 -8.34 11.07 -26.81
N VAL A 110 -9.56 10.72 -26.50
CA VAL A 110 -10.66 10.54 -27.44
C VAL A 110 -11.71 11.63 -27.19
N ASP A 111 -12.17 12.27 -28.25
CA ASP A 111 -13.31 13.19 -28.28
C ASP A 111 -14.54 12.40 -28.69
N GLY A 112 -15.42 12.14 -27.71
CA GLY A 112 -16.62 11.29 -27.87
C GLY A 112 -17.90 12.09 -28.00
N GLN A 113 -18.80 11.64 -28.88
CA GLN A 113 -20.16 12.16 -29.03
C GLN A 113 -21.19 11.06 -28.75
N GLY A 114 -22.08 11.32 -27.79
CA GLY A 114 -23.06 10.35 -27.28
C GLY A 114 -22.87 10.02 -25.82
N ASN A 115 -23.40 8.87 -25.37
CA ASN A 115 -23.26 8.41 -23.99
C ASN A 115 -22.01 7.51 -23.85
N PHE A 116 -20.97 8.02 -23.20
CA PHE A 116 -19.73 7.31 -22.85
C PHE A 116 -19.70 6.92 -21.37
N GLY A 117 -20.85 6.75 -20.71
CA GLY A 117 -20.95 6.47 -19.28
C GLY A 117 -21.01 7.71 -18.41
N SER A 118 -21.20 7.53 -17.12
CA SER A 118 -21.29 8.60 -16.13
C SER A 118 -20.56 8.28 -14.83
N VAL A 119 -20.38 9.29 -13.98
CA VAL A 119 -19.84 9.13 -12.61
C VAL A 119 -20.76 8.28 -11.71
N ASP A 120 -22.04 8.14 -12.10
CA ASP A 120 -23.01 7.25 -11.44
C ASP A 120 -22.78 5.77 -11.74
N GLY A 121 -21.85 5.47 -12.66
CA GLY A 121 -21.56 4.11 -13.07
C GLY A 121 -22.49 3.59 -14.16
N ASP A 122 -23.25 4.48 -14.82
CA ASP A 122 -24.01 4.10 -16.00
C ASP A 122 -23.08 3.57 -17.08
N PRO A 123 -23.40 2.45 -17.72
CA PRO A 123 -22.60 1.92 -18.82
C PRO A 123 -22.69 2.84 -20.05
N PRO A 124 -21.65 2.84 -20.91
CA PRO A 124 -21.70 3.54 -22.18
C PRO A 124 -22.79 2.92 -23.07
N ALA A 125 -23.33 3.71 -23.98
CA ALA A 125 -24.20 3.18 -25.04
C ALA A 125 -23.39 2.25 -25.96
N ALA A 126 -24.02 1.27 -26.61
CA ALA A 126 -23.35 0.37 -27.52
C ALA A 126 -22.61 1.15 -28.64
N TYR A 127 -21.44 0.67 -29.06
CA TYR A 127 -20.51 1.33 -29.98
C TYR A 127 -21.13 1.68 -31.37
N ARG A 128 -22.24 1.07 -31.73
CA ARG A 128 -23.01 1.42 -32.95
C ARG A 128 -23.75 2.76 -32.82
N TYR A 129 -23.98 3.25 -31.60
CA TYR A 129 -24.68 4.53 -31.36
C TYR A 129 -23.71 5.67 -31.09
N THR A 130 -22.59 5.41 -30.45
CA THR A 130 -21.61 6.44 -30.12
C THR A 130 -20.74 6.78 -31.33
N GLU A 131 -20.20 7.99 -31.32
CA GLU A 131 -19.27 8.49 -32.32
C GLU A 131 -18.02 9.01 -31.62
N ALA A 132 -16.86 8.90 -32.27
CA ALA A 132 -15.59 9.28 -31.69
C ALA A 132 -14.59 9.78 -32.75
N ARG A 133 -13.66 10.60 -32.31
CA ARG A 133 -12.46 11.02 -33.03
C ARG A 133 -11.33 11.26 -32.05
N MET A 134 -10.09 11.42 -32.51
CA MET A 134 -8.99 11.83 -31.63
C MET A 134 -9.27 13.22 -31.02
N SER A 135 -8.84 13.42 -29.79
CA SER A 135 -8.73 14.75 -29.21
C SER A 135 -7.53 15.52 -29.79
N ARG A 136 -7.49 16.84 -29.61
CA ARG A 136 -6.31 17.65 -29.99
C ARG A 136 -5.04 17.20 -29.26
N MET A 137 -5.20 16.76 -28.02
CA MET A 137 -4.09 16.23 -27.21
C MET A 137 -3.54 14.92 -27.78
N ALA A 138 -4.40 14.02 -28.26
CA ALA A 138 -4.00 12.76 -28.87
C ALA A 138 -3.23 12.96 -30.20
N VAL A 139 -3.54 13.99 -30.97
CA VAL A 139 -2.79 14.33 -32.18
C VAL A 139 -1.32 14.63 -31.87
N GLU A 140 -1.03 15.30 -30.77
CA GLU A 140 0.34 15.60 -30.34
C GLU A 140 1.13 14.33 -29.93
N MET A 141 0.45 13.25 -29.54
CA MET A 141 1.11 11.97 -29.30
C MET A 141 1.63 11.29 -30.56
N LEU A 142 1.01 11.59 -31.71
CA LEU A 142 1.30 10.97 -33.01
C LEU A 142 2.09 11.89 -33.95
N THR A 143 2.35 13.12 -33.52
CA THR A 143 3.08 14.10 -34.33
C THR A 143 4.48 13.55 -34.69
N ASP A 144 4.86 13.67 -35.94
CA ASP A 144 6.13 13.20 -36.49
C ASP A 144 6.29 11.64 -36.52
N ILE A 145 5.22 10.86 -36.39
CA ILE A 145 5.28 9.39 -36.45
C ILE A 145 5.80 8.89 -37.80
N ASP A 146 5.51 9.63 -38.88
CA ASP A 146 5.93 9.31 -40.26
C ASP A 146 7.40 9.68 -40.55
N LYS A 147 8.12 10.25 -39.60
CA LYS A 147 9.51 10.71 -39.74
C LYS A 147 10.53 9.77 -39.12
N ASP A 148 10.25 8.48 -39.09
CA ASP A 148 11.14 7.43 -38.55
C ASP A 148 11.57 7.68 -37.09
N THR A 149 10.70 8.30 -36.31
CA THR A 149 10.97 8.70 -34.92
C THR A 149 10.89 7.55 -33.93
N ILE A 150 10.23 6.45 -34.29
CA ILE A 150 9.95 5.28 -33.46
C ILE A 150 10.29 3.97 -34.18
N ASN A 151 10.33 2.87 -33.46
CA ASN A 151 10.45 1.53 -34.02
C ASN A 151 9.07 0.97 -34.36
N TRP A 152 9.04 0.08 -35.34
CA TRP A 152 7.84 -0.58 -35.82
C TRP A 152 7.96 -2.09 -35.60
N ASP A 153 6.96 -2.66 -34.95
CA ASP A 153 6.83 -4.11 -34.78
C ASP A 153 5.82 -4.67 -35.79
N PRO A 154 5.93 -5.95 -36.23
CA PRO A 154 4.89 -6.58 -37.02
C PRO A 154 3.61 -6.72 -36.15
N ASN A 155 2.43 -6.65 -36.82
CA ASN A 155 1.17 -6.98 -36.18
C ASN A 155 1.03 -8.50 -35.99
N PHE A 156 -0.10 -8.97 -35.43
CA PHE A 156 -0.32 -10.37 -35.05
C PHE A 156 -0.26 -11.37 -36.24
N ASP A 157 -0.53 -10.96 -37.48
CA ASP A 157 -0.52 -11.79 -38.69
C ASP A 157 0.63 -11.43 -39.68
N GLU A 158 1.53 -10.54 -39.26
CA GLU A 158 2.69 -10.03 -40.00
C GLU A 158 2.35 -9.33 -41.33
N THR A 159 1.04 -9.01 -41.56
CA THR A 159 0.60 -8.32 -42.78
C THR A 159 0.81 -6.81 -42.73
N LYS A 160 0.84 -6.24 -41.50
CA LYS A 160 1.03 -4.83 -41.25
C LYS A 160 2.10 -4.58 -40.20
N LYS A 161 2.46 -3.32 -40.02
CA LYS A 161 3.33 -2.87 -38.93
C LYS A 161 2.54 -1.99 -37.97
N GLU A 162 2.82 -2.14 -36.70
CA GLU A 162 2.28 -1.30 -35.62
C GLU A 162 3.40 -0.55 -34.88
N PRO A 163 3.16 0.65 -34.36
CA PRO A 163 4.17 1.37 -33.61
C PRO A 163 4.47 0.68 -32.28
N SER A 164 5.76 0.46 -31.99
CA SER A 164 6.18 -0.09 -30.69
C SER A 164 5.88 0.88 -29.54
N VAL A 165 5.92 2.19 -29.84
CA VAL A 165 5.64 3.30 -28.92
C VAL A 165 5.24 4.51 -29.78
N LEU A 166 4.49 5.46 -29.24
CA LEU A 166 4.18 6.72 -29.92
C LEU A 166 5.22 7.79 -29.60
N PRO A 167 5.51 8.77 -30.51
CA PRO A 167 6.47 9.84 -30.27
C PRO A 167 6.16 10.70 -29.04
N CYS A 168 4.90 10.93 -28.75
CA CYS A 168 4.32 11.52 -27.54
C CYS A 168 5.02 12.77 -26.98
N ARG A 169 4.67 13.96 -27.50
CA ARG A 169 5.30 15.24 -27.15
C ARG A 169 5.06 15.73 -25.71
N PHE A 170 4.36 15.00 -24.89
CA PHE A 170 4.13 15.32 -23.46
C PHE A 170 4.23 14.05 -22.61
N PRO A 171 4.57 14.14 -21.33
CA PRO A 171 4.80 12.99 -20.43
C PRO A 171 3.48 12.34 -20.00
N ASN A 172 2.79 11.66 -20.94
CA ASN A 172 1.45 11.12 -20.79
C ASN A 172 1.32 10.16 -19.61
N LEU A 173 2.36 9.36 -19.31
CA LEU A 173 2.32 8.42 -18.17
C LEU A 173 2.05 9.12 -16.84
N LEU A 174 2.69 10.26 -16.59
CA LEU A 174 2.47 11.07 -15.39
C LEU A 174 1.20 11.90 -15.49
N VAL A 175 0.93 12.47 -16.67
CA VAL A 175 -0.19 13.41 -16.88
C VAL A 175 -1.54 12.71 -16.75
N ASN A 176 -1.74 11.58 -17.41
CA ASN A 176 -2.99 10.80 -17.36
C ASN A 176 -2.95 9.63 -16.38
N GLY A 177 -1.77 9.26 -15.91
CA GLY A 177 -1.61 8.07 -15.08
C GLY A 177 -1.90 6.77 -15.82
N SER A 178 -1.86 5.66 -15.10
CA SER A 178 -2.24 4.34 -15.60
C SER A 178 -2.56 3.40 -14.46
N GLN A 179 -3.58 2.57 -14.64
CA GLN A 179 -3.95 1.51 -13.70
C GLN A 179 -4.01 0.17 -14.44
N GLY A 180 -3.41 -0.89 -13.87
CA GLY A 180 -3.40 -2.22 -14.47
C GLY A 180 -3.03 -3.32 -13.51
N ILE A 181 -3.59 -4.50 -13.73
CA ILE A 181 -3.32 -5.71 -12.94
C ILE A 181 -2.72 -6.74 -13.89
N ALA A 182 -1.47 -7.12 -13.65
CA ALA A 182 -0.76 -8.16 -14.36
C ALA A 182 -0.59 -9.40 -13.47
N VAL A 183 0.08 -10.43 -13.99
CA VAL A 183 0.41 -11.62 -13.19
C VAL A 183 1.53 -11.26 -12.19
N GLY A 184 1.26 -11.42 -10.90
CA GLY A 184 2.22 -11.17 -9.83
C GLY A 184 2.56 -9.69 -9.56
N MET A 185 2.04 -8.74 -10.33
CA MET A 185 2.29 -7.31 -10.15
C MET A 185 1.13 -6.44 -10.60
N ALA A 186 1.06 -5.22 -10.07
CA ALA A 186 0.06 -4.24 -10.45
C ALA A 186 0.69 -2.86 -10.58
N THR A 187 0.12 -2.02 -11.43
CA THR A 187 0.44 -0.60 -11.53
C THR A 187 -0.75 0.25 -11.16
N ASN A 188 -0.49 1.35 -10.48
CA ASN A 188 -1.48 2.38 -10.18
C ASN A 188 -0.76 3.72 -10.07
N ILE A 189 -0.58 4.37 -11.21
CA ILE A 189 0.08 5.67 -11.34
C ILE A 189 -1.03 6.71 -11.40
N PRO A 190 -1.13 7.63 -10.42
CA PRO A 190 -2.13 8.67 -10.42
C PRO A 190 -1.86 9.72 -11.49
N PRO A 191 -2.90 10.40 -12.00
CA PRO A 191 -2.75 11.51 -12.94
C PRO A 191 -2.18 12.77 -12.25
N HIS A 192 -1.56 13.65 -13.06
CA HIS A 192 -0.95 14.90 -12.59
C HIS A 192 -1.32 16.08 -13.50
N ASN A 193 -1.13 17.29 -13.00
CA ASN A 193 -1.32 18.50 -13.78
C ASN A 193 -0.23 18.62 -14.86
N LEU A 194 -0.65 18.88 -16.11
CA LEU A 194 0.26 18.97 -17.26
C LEU A 194 1.34 20.05 -17.07
N SER A 195 0.94 21.24 -16.60
CA SER A 195 1.86 22.35 -16.40
C SER A 195 2.94 22.01 -15.36
N GLU A 196 2.53 21.40 -14.24
CA GLU A 196 3.47 20.99 -13.18
C GLU A 196 4.46 19.93 -13.66
N VAL A 197 3.98 18.92 -14.40
CA VAL A 197 4.87 17.85 -14.91
C VAL A 197 5.84 18.38 -15.96
N ILE A 198 5.38 19.29 -16.84
CA ILE A 198 6.27 19.95 -17.82
C ILE A 198 7.31 20.79 -17.10
N ASP A 199 6.93 21.57 -16.09
CA ASP A 199 7.89 22.36 -15.30
C ASP A 199 8.93 21.46 -14.61
N GLY A 200 8.51 20.30 -14.09
CA GLY A 200 9.41 19.29 -13.55
C GLY A 200 10.35 18.68 -14.60
N CYS A 201 9.89 18.42 -15.82
CA CYS A 201 10.72 17.96 -16.92
C CYS A 201 11.74 19.06 -17.35
N VAL A 202 11.32 20.31 -17.43
CA VAL A 202 12.19 21.45 -17.74
C VAL A 202 13.25 21.62 -16.65
N ALA A 203 12.88 21.57 -15.39
CA ALA A 203 13.82 21.64 -14.26
C ALA A 203 14.85 20.51 -14.29
N TYR A 204 14.44 19.29 -14.68
CA TYR A 204 15.35 18.16 -14.87
C TYR A 204 16.31 18.38 -16.06
N ILE A 205 15.84 18.92 -17.20
CA ILE A 205 16.68 19.25 -18.36
C ILE A 205 17.73 20.28 -17.98
N GLU A 206 17.38 21.31 -17.19
CA GLU A 206 18.29 22.36 -16.74
C GLU A 206 19.27 21.87 -15.68
N ASN A 207 18.85 20.93 -14.82
CA ASN A 207 19.66 20.35 -13.76
C ASN A 207 19.37 18.84 -13.61
N PRO A 208 20.12 17.95 -14.31
CA PRO A 208 19.94 16.51 -14.22
C PRO A 208 20.17 15.94 -12.82
N ASP A 209 20.90 16.63 -11.96
CA ASP A 209 21.17 16.21 -10.58
C ASP A 209 20.10 16.67 -9.58
N ILE A 210 19.04 17.36 -10.03
CA ILE A 210 17.94 17.81 -9.19
C ILE A 210 17.45 16.67 -8.28
N ASP A 211 17.32 16.97 -6.99
CA ASP A 211 16.82 16.02 -6.00
C ASP A 211 15.29 15.96 -5.95
N LEU A 212 14.75 15.06 -5.13
CA LEU A 212 13.30 14.91 -4.99
C LEU A 212 12.63 16.18 -4.42
N PRO A 213 13.12 16.84 -3.36
CA PRO A 213 12.58 18.10 -2.90
C PRO A 213 12.49 19.16 -4.01
N GLY A 214 13.54 19.34 -4.80
CA GLY A 214 13.55 20.29 -5.92
C GLY A 214 12.51 19.95 -6.99
N LEU A 215 12.34 18.67 -7.35
CA LEU A 215 11.27 18.24 -8.26
C LEU A 215 9.87 18.48 -7.68
N MET A 216 9.68 18.33 -6.36
CA MET A 216 8.41 18.57 -5.69
C MET A 216 8.03 20.05 -5.53
N GLU A 217 8.94 20.98 -5.78
CA GLU A 217 8.60 22.41 -5.93
C GLU A 217 7.76 22.65 -7.19
N HIS A 218 8.05 21.91 -8.25
CA HIS A 218 7.33 21.97 -9.52
C HIS A 218 6.12 21.02 -9.55
N ILE A 219 6.31 19.75 -9.18
CA ILE A 219 5.28 18.72 -9.18
C ILE A 219 4.79 18.50 -7.74
N LYS A 220 3.75 19.22 -7.36
CA LYS A 220 3.26 19.26 -5.97
C LYS A 220 2.61 17.96 -5.51
N GLY A 221 2.04 17.21 -6.44
CA GLY A 221 1.33 15.96 -6.17
C GLY A 221 0.38 15.57 -7.30
N PRO A 222 -0.33 14.43 -7.18
CA PRO A 222 -1.37 14.03 -8.11
C PRO A 222 -2.45 15.11 -8.29
N ASP A 223 -3.06 15.13 -9.48
CA ASP A 223 -4.16 16.03 -9.84
C ASP A 223 -5.27 15.22 -10.52
N PHE A 224 -6.29 14.88 -9.74
CA PHE A 224 -7.36 13.99 -10.19
C PHE A 224 -8.41 14.72 -11.03
N PRO A 225 -8.99 14.07 -12.06
CA PRO A 225 -10.02 14.67 -12.90
C PRO A 225 -11.29 15.06 -12.11
N THR A 226 -11.63 14.30 -11.06
CA THR A 226 -12.77 14.56 -10.17
C THR A 226 -12.46 15.54 -9.04
N ALA A 227 -11.31 16.23 -9.09
CA ALA A 227 -10.85 17.15 -8.06
C ALA A 227 -10.64 16.49 -6.69
N GLY A 228 -11.30 16.97 -5.63
CA GLY A 228 -11.14 16.48 -4.27
C GLY A 228 -9.93 17.07 -3.53
N ILE A 229 -9.70 16.59 -2.31
CA ILE A 229 -8.68 17.12 -1.40
C ILE A 229 -7.74 15.99 -1.01
N ILE A 230 -6.45 16.15 -1.29
CA ILE A 230 -5.41 15.24 -0.77
C ILE A 230 -5.07 15.66 0.65
N MET A 231 -5.15 14.69 1.58
CA MET A 231 -4.86 14.90 3.00
C MET A 231 -3.40 14.54 3.31
N GLY A 232 -2.58 15.56 3.55
CA GLY A 232 -1.16 15.41 3.86
C GLY A 232 -0.26 15.20 2.64
N ARG A 233 1.06 15.38 2.84
CA ARG A 233 2.10 15.26 1.80
C ARG A 233 3.02 14.06 1.97
N SER A 234 2.95 13.36 3.10
CA SER A 234 3.82 12.23 3.42
C SER A 234 3.66 11.08 2.41
N GLY A 235 2.41 10.73 2.08
CA GLY A 235 2.10 9.70 1.10
C GLY A 235 2.58 10.03 -0.33
N ILE A 236 2.50 11.31 -0.73
CA ILE A 236 3.03 11.79 -2.02
C ILE A 236 4.56 11.66 -2.03
N ARG A 237 5.23 12.12 -0.96
CA ARG A 237 6.69 12.04 -0.85
C ARG A 237 7.17 10.60 -0.88
N ALA A 238 6.51 9.69 -0.15
CA ALA A 238 6.83 8.27 -0.17
C ALA A 238 6.68 7.68 -1.58
N ALA A 239 5.57 7.98 -2.27
CA ALA A 239 5.33 7.51 -3.64
C ALA A 239 6.42 7.98 -4.61
N TYR A 240 6.79 9.24 -4.56
CA TYR A 240 7.80 9.82 -5.46
C TYR A 240 9.22 9.37 -5.16
N ALA A 241 9.53 9.11 -3.87
CA ALA A 241 10.85 8.62 -3.44
C ALA A 241 11.08 7.14 -3.76
N THR A 242 10.06 6.30 -3.60
CA THR A 242 10.21 4.83 -3.64
C THR A 242 9.43 4.16 -4.77
N GLY A 243 8.60 4.90 -5.48
CA GLY A 243 7.63 4.35 -6.43
C GLY A 243 6.41 3.69 -5.76
N ARG A 244 6.28 3.75 -4.43
CA ARG A 244 5.15 3.20 -3.68
C ARG A 244 4.70 4.16 -2.58
N GLY A 245 3.39 4.35 -2.45
CA GLY A 245 2.83 5.22 -1.42
C GLY A 245 1.33 5.03 -1.23
N LYS A 246 0.79 5.69 -0.22
CA LYS A 246 -0.66 5.74 0.04
C LYS A 246 -1.05 7.21 0.16
N ILE A 247 -2.02 7.62 -0.62
CA ILE A 247 -2.53 8.99 -0.65
C ILE A 247 -3.98 8.96 -0.20
N THR A 248 -4.30 9.67 0.88
CA THR A 248 -5.68 9.82 1.33
C THR A 248 -6.34 10.93 0.54
N LEU A 249 -7.40 10.58 -0.18
CA LEU A 249 -8.20 11.50 -0.99
C LEU A 249 -9.58 11.65 -0.37
N ARG A 250 -10.01 12.88 -0.16
CA ARG A 250 -11.28 13.25 0.44
C ARG A 250 -12.13 14.03 -0.55
N GLY A 251 -13.43 13.72 -0.60
CA GLY A 251 -14.40 14.53 -1.34
C GLY A 251 -14.59 15.89 -0.69
N ARG A 252 -14.94 16.89 -1.49
CA ARG A 252 -15.22 18.25 -0.99
C ARG A 252 -16.65 18.32 -0.49
N ALA A 253 -16.81 18.68 0.77
CA ALA A 253 -18.10 18.88 1.40
C ALA A 253 -18.12 20.21 2.17
N ALA A 254 -19.26 20.88 2.17
CA ALA A 254 -19.52 22.10 2.92
C ALA A 254 -20.78 21.93 3.76
N ILE A 255 -20.81 22.57 4.92
CA ILE A 255 -22.00 22.64 5.78
C ILE A 255 -22.69 23.97 5.49
N GLU A 256 -23.93 23.91 5.04
CA GLU A 256 -24.75 25.09 4.73
C GLU A 256 -26.00 25.11 5.60
N GLU A 257 -26.43 26.31 6.02
CA GLU A 257 -27.74 26.51 6.64
C GLU A 257 -28.75 26.97 5.59
N THR A 258 -29.86 26.29 5.53
CA THR A 258 -30.96 26.68 4.67
C THR A 258 -31.71 27.89 5.25
N LYS A 259 -32.42 28.63 4.41
CA LYS A 259 -33.28 29.78 4.80
C LYS A 259 -34.29 29.46 5.92
N ASN A 260 -34.59 28.18 6.11
CA ASN A 260 -35.53 27.69 7.13
C ASN A 260 -34.82 27.22 8.43
N GLY A 261 -33.50 27.52 8.61
CA GLY A 261 -32.72 27.15 9.78
C GLY A 261 -32.48 25.64 9.92
N ARG A 262 -32.48 24.91 8.78
CA ARG A 262 -32.04 23.51 8.72
C ARG A 262 -30.61 23.45 8.20
N THR A 263 -29.81 22.61 8.80
CA THR A 263 -28.42 22.36 8.37
C THR A 263 -28.39 21.26 7.35
N GLN A 264 -27.61 21.46 6.29
CA GLN A 264 -27.34 20.50 5.21
C GLN A 264 -25.84 20.32 5.02
N ILE A 265 -25.42 19.12 4.67
CA ILE A 265 -24.07 18.87 4.16
C ILE A 265 -24.19 18.75 2.64
N ILE A 266 -23.47 19.60 1.94
CA ILE A 266 -23.44 19.67 0.47
C ILE A 266 -22.10 19.08 0.01
N ILE A 267 -22.15 17.99 -0.76
CA ILE A 267 -20.96 17.34 -1.34
C ILE A 267 -20.91 17.75 -2.82
N THR A 268 -19.81 18.39 -3.21
CA THR A 268 -19.60 18.92 -4.57
C THR A 268 -18.54 18.13 -5.36
N GLU A 269 -17.67 17.39 -4.67
CA GLU A 269 -16.62 16.59 -5.29
C GLU A 269 -16.49 15.26 -4.54
N ILE A 270 -16.22 14.18 -5.27
CA ILE A 270 -16.01 12.84 -4.69
C ILE A 270 -14.60 12.34 -5.04
N PRO A 271 -14.03 11.41 -4.26
CA PRO A 271 -12.73 10.85 -4.55
C PRO A 271 -12.69 10.18 -5.93
N TYR A 272 -11.50 10.20 -6.54
CA TYR A 272 -11.26 9.59 -7.84
C TYR A 272 -11.62 8.11 -7.88
N MET A 273 -12.28 7.66 -8.96
CA MET A 273 -12.77 6.30 -9.18
C MET A 273 -13.89 5.84 -8.24
N VAL A 274 -14.47 6.73 -7.45
CA VAL A 274 -15.65 6.42 -6.63
C VAL A 274 -16.92 6.57 -7.48
N ASN A 275 -17.80 5.58 -7.39
CA ASN A 275 -19.13 5.62 -8.02
C ASN A 275 -20.08 6.42 -7.14
N LYS A 276 -20.66 7.50 -7.68
CA LYS A 276 -21.52 8.43 -6.94
C LYS A 276 -22.81 7.79 -6.45
N ALA A 277 -23.51 7.04 -7.28
CA ALA A 277 -24.77 6.39 -6.91
C ALA A 277 -24.54 5.38 -5.78
N ARG A 278 -23.51 4.54 -5.90
CA ARG A 278 -23.15 3.57 -4.86
C ARG A 278 -22.71 4.23 -3.55
N LEU A 279 -22.05 5.39 -3.62
CA LEU A 279 -21.69 6.17 -2.44
C LEU A 279 -22.94 6.63 -1.68
N ILE A 280 -23.95 7.13 -2.40
CA ILE A 280 -25.23 7.57 -1.83
C ILE A 280 -26.00 6.38 -1.24
N GLU A 281 -26.03 5.24 -1.92
CA GLU A 281 -26.64 4.01 -1.40
C GLU A 281 -25.97 3.57 -0.08
N ASN A 282 -24.64 3.53 -0.04
CA ASN A 282 -23.89 3.20 1.17
C ASN A 282 -24.17 4.17 2.33
N MET A 283 -24.32 5.47 2.05
CA MET A 283 -24.75 6.45 3.06
C MET A 283 -26.14 6.13 3.60
N ALA A 284 -27.10 5.80 2.71
CA ALA A 284 -28.45 5.44 3.10
C ALA A 284 -28.50 4.15 3.94
N ASP A 285 -27.68 3.16 3.62
CA ASP A 285 -27.62 1.90 4.37
C ASP A 285 -27.04 2.11 5.78
N LEU A 286 -26.03 2.96 5.93
CA LEU A 286 -25.48 3.31 7.26
C LEU A 286 -26.54 4.02 8.14
N VAL A 287 -27.43 4.80 7.55
CA VAL A 287 -28.54 5.42 8.29
C VAL A 287 -29.58 4.38 8.69
N LYS A 288 -29.94 3.44 7.77
CA LYS A 288 -30.89 2.34 8.08
C LYS A 288 -30.35 1.41 9.17
N GLU A 289 -29.05 1.13 9.15
CA GLU A 289 -28.33 0.30 10.13
C GLU A 289 -28.13 1.04 11.48
N LYS A 290 -28.52 2.31 11.57
CA LYS A 290 -28.32 3.18 12.75
C LYS A 290 -26.85 3.35 13.15
N ARG A 291 -25.94 3.22 12.20
CA ARG A 291 -24.51 3.51 12.39
C ARG A 291 -24.21 5.00 12.31
N ILE A 292 -25.01 5.72 11.53
CA ILE A 292 -25.00 7.19 11.49
C ILE A 292 -26.42 7.65 11.79
N GLU A 293 -26.58 8.43 12.88
CA GLU A 293 -27.84 9.01 13.27
C GLU A 293 -27.86 10.52 12.96
N GLY A 294 -29.05 11.09 12.78
CA GLY A 294 -29.21 12.53 12.56
C GLY A 294 -29.35 12.95 11.10
N ILE A 295 -29.27 12.04 10.13
CA ILE A 295 -29.58 12.28 8.73
C ILE A 295 -31.07 12.06 8.51
N THR A 296 -31.76 13.02 7.86
CA THR A 296 -33.20 12.97 7.58
C THR A 296 -33.52 12.81 6.10
N GLY A 297 -32.60 13.17 5.21
CA GLY A 297 -32.77 13.04 3.76
C GLY A 297 -31.42 12.95 3.05
N LEU A 298 -31.42 12.23 1.93
CA LEU A 298 -30.28 12.10 1.01
C LEU A 298 -30.83 12.34 -0.40
N ASN A 299 -30.38 13.41 -1.05
CA ASN A 299 -30.83 13.79 -2.37
C ASN A 299 -29.65 14.02 -3.31
N ASP A 300 -29.76 13.53 -4.53
CA ASP A 300 -28.83 13.85 -5.61
C ASP A 300 -29.43 14.98 -6.47
N GLU A 301 -28.83 16.16 -6.38
CA GLU A 301 -29.21 17.35 -7.15
C GLU A 301 -28.22 17.66 -8.27
N THR A 302 -27.37 16.69 -8.64
CA THR A 302 -26.37 16.82 -9.69
C THR A 302 -27.01 17.21 -11.01
N ASN A 303 -26.48 18.23 -11.65
CA ASN A 303 -26.99 18.76 -12.92
C ASN A 303 -25.85 19.31 -13.79
N ARG A 304 -26.17 19.96 -14.92
CA ARG A 304 -25.18 20.54 -15.85
C ARG A 304 -24.26 21.61 -15.23
N LYS A 305 -24.59 22.15 -14.04
CA LYS A 305 -23.76 23.11 -13.33
C LYS A 305 -22.68 22.43 -12.44
N GLY A 306 -22.81 21.14 -12.21
CA GLY A 306 -21.86 20.37 -11.41
C GLY A 306 -22.53 19.35 -10.50
N MET A 307 -21.69 18.61 -9.79
CA MET A 307 -22.09 17.62 -8.79
C MET A 307 -22.65 18.32 -7.53
N ARG A 308 -23.76 17.81 -7.02
CA ARG A 308 -24.38 18.30 -5.80
C ARG A 308 -25.14 17.18 -5.09
N ILE A 309 -24.56 16.58 -4.09
CA ILE A 309 -25.24 15.63 -3.19
C ILE A 309 -25.62 16.38 -1.93
N VAL A 310 -26.88 16.32 -1.54
CA VAL A 310 -27.44 17.04 -0.38
C VAL A 310 -27.80 16.03 0.70
N VAL A 311 -27.21 16.21 1.89
CA VAL A 311 -27.49 15.43 3.08
C VAL A 311 -28.21 16.32 4.09
N ASP A 312 -29.49 16.09 4.30
CA ASP A 312 -30.32 16.84 5.24
C ASP A 312 -30.07 16.37 6.68
N ILE A 313 -29.76 17.29 7.56
CA ILE A 313 -29.45 17.02 8.97
C ILE A 313 -30.60 17.38 9.87
N ARG A 314 -30.85 16.56 10.89
CA ARG A 314 -31.83 16.80 11.95
C ARG A 314 -31.37 18.01 12.81
N LYS A 315 -32.32 18.84 13.27
CA LYS A 315 -32.02 20.12 13.97
C LYS A 315 -31.18 19.96 15.25
N ASP A 316 -31.29 18.83 15.93
CA ASP A 316 -30.59 18.50 17.18
C ASP A 316 -29.26 17.76 16.97
N ALA A 317 -28.89 17.47 15.72
CA ALA A 317 -27.69 16.74 15.39
C ALA A 317 -26.55 17.68 14.96
N ASN A 318 -25.32 17.34 15.32
CA ASN A 318 -24.13 18.08 14.94
C ASN A 318 -23.66 17.65 13.52
N ALA A 319 -23.78 18.57 12.55
CA ALA A 319 -23.41 18.30 11.16
C ALA A 319 -21.93 17.98 11.00
N GLN A 320 -21.02 18.55 11.81
CA GLN A 320 -19.59 18.26 11.74
C GLN A 320 -19.29 16.82 12.16
N VAL A 321 -19.95 16.34 13.20
CA VAL A 321 -19.80 14.94 13.64
C VAL A 321 -20.28 13.98 12.58
N ILE A 322 -21.44 14.27 11.97
CA ILE A 322 -22.00 13.45 10.89
C ILE A 322 -21.06 13.46 9.68
N LEU A 323 -20.54 14.61 9.28
CA LEU A 323 -19.58 14.71 8.18
C LEU A 323 -18.31 13.88 8.46
N ASN A 324 -17.79 13.92 9.68
CA ASN A 324 -16.64 13.09 10.07
C ASN A 324 -16.97 11.59 10.02
N GLN A 325 -18.17 11.19 10.43
CA GLN A 325 -18.64 9.81 10.31
C GLN A 325 -18.79 9.38 8.84
N LEU A 326 -19.28 10.27 7.97
CA LEU A 326 -19.35 10.00 6.52
C LEU A 326 -17.95 9.79 5.92
N TYR A 327 -16.96 10.59 6.30
CA TYR A 327 -15.57 10.37 5.89
C TYR A 327 -14.99 9.05 6.42
N GLN A 328 -15.38 8.63 7.61
CA GLN A 328 -14.85 7.42 8.24
C GLN A 328 -15.48 6.13 7.70
N TYR A 329 -16.78 6.14 7.43
CA TYR A 329 -17.54 4.92 7.12
C TYR A 329 -17.88 4.77 5.64
N THR A 330 -17.62 5.77 4.80
CA THR A 330 -17.93 5.74 3.37
C THR A 330 -16.72 6.05 2.51
N GLN A 331 -16.84 5.83 1.20
CA GLN A 331 -15.86 6.22 0.21
C GLN A 331 -15.82 7.75 -0.08
N LEU A 332 -16.48 8.57 0.74
CA LEU A 332 -16.30 10.03 0.69
C LEU A 332 -14.86 10.42 1.07
N GLN A 333 -14.17 9.57 1.81
CA GLN A 333 -12.73 9.57 1.95
C GLN A 333 -12.21 8.17 1.61
N ASP A 334 -11.23 8.09 0.72
CA ASP A 334 -10.63 6.83 0.30
C ASP A 334 -9.11 6.93 0.20
N THR A 335 -8.44 5.79 0.18
CA THR A 335 -6.98 5.71 0.08
C THR A 335 -6.57 5.21 -1.29
N VAL A 336 -5.91 6.04 -2.05
CA VAL A 336 -5.30 5.69 -3.33
C VAL A 336 -3.92 5.08 -3.08
N GLY A 337 -3.78 3.78 -3.30
CA GLY A 337 -2.49 3.11 -3.24
C GLY A 337 -1.69 3.39 -4.52
N VAL A 338 -0.56 4.07 -4.42
CA VAL A 338 0.31 4.40 -5.56
C VAL A 338 1.33 3.29 -5.77
N ILE A 339 1.44 2.80 -7.01
CA ILE A 339 2.47 1.86 -7.47
C ILE A 339 2.94 2.34 -8.83
N MET A 340 4.11 2.94 -8.88
CA MET A 340 4.68 3.55 -10.09
C MET A 340 5.46 2.51 -10.90
N LEU A 341 4.75 1.47 -11.33
CA LEU A 341 5.28 0.37 -12.14
C LEU A 341 5.01 0.64 -13.63
N ALA A 342 6.03 0.66 -14.45
CA ALA A 342 5.92 0.79 -15.91
C ALA A 342 6.96 -0.08 -16.62
N ILE A 343 6.79 -0.27 -17.94
CA ILE A 343 7.72 -1.02 -18.78
C ILE A 343 8.80 -0.06 -19.28
N ASP A 344 10.05 -0.41 -19.01
CA ASP A 344 11.24 0.21 -19.57
C ASP A 344 11.97 -0.83 -20.46
N HIS A 345 11.97 -0.65 -21.79
CA HIS A 345 12.59 -1.58 -22.75
C HIS A 345 12.19 -3.05 -22.52
N LYS A 346 10.87 -3.31 -22.48
CA LYS A 346 10.26 -4.64 -22.23
C LYS A 346 10.50 -5.22 -20.83
N VAL A 347 11.07 -4.46 -19.88
CA VAL A 347 11.28 -4.87 -18.49
C VAL A 347 10.37 -4.08 -17.55
N PRO A 348 9.52 -4.72 -16.76
CA PRO A 348 8.70 -4.04 -15.77
C PRO A 348 9.55 -3.55 -14.58
N LYS A 349 9.45 -2.28 -14.23
CA LYS A 349 10.22 -1.65 -13.14
C LYS A 349 9.33 -0.74 -12.32
N VAL A 350 9.46 -0.79 -11.00
CA VAL A 350 8.94 0.25 -10.11
C VAL A 350 9.94 1.40 -10.12
N MET A 351 9.48 2.60 -10.48
CA MET A 351 10.32 3.76 -10.70
C MET A 351 9.97 4.90 -9.74
N THR A 352 10.96 5.70 -9.37
CA THR A 352 10.76 6.97 -8.67
C THR A 352 10.26 8.04 -9.65
N LEU A 353 9.73 9.17 -9.14
CA LEU A 353 9.33 10.29 -9.99
C LEU A 353 10.48 10.77 -10.89
N LYS A 354 11.68 10.96 -10.32
CA LYS A 354 12.87 11.36 -11.08
C LYS A 354 13.19 10.40 -12.22
N GLN A 355 13.13 9.09 -11.95
CA GLN A 355 13.40 8.09 -12.99
C GLN A 355 12.38 8.11 -14.14
N MET A 356 11.09 8.33 -13.85
CA MET A 356 10.07 8.45 -14.89
C MET A 356 10.30 9.68 -15.77
N ILE A 357 10.61 10.83 -15.17
CA ILE A 357 10.95 12.06 -15.89
C ILE A 357 12.20 11.84 -16.75
N GLN A 358 13.24 11.25 -16.18
CA GLN A 358 14.47 10.93 -16.88
C GLN A 358 14.21 10.07 -18.12
N LYS A 359 13.47 8.97 -17.99
CA LYS A 359 13.16 8.06 -19.09
C LYS A 359 12.34 8.73 -20.18
N TYR A 360 11.44 9.61 -19.80
CA TYR A 360 10.68 10.40 -20.77
C TYR A 360 11.58 11.39 -21.52
N VAL A 361 12.45 12.13 -20.84
CA VAL A 361 13.37 13.10 -21.47
C VAL A 361 14.39 12.39 -22.37
N GLU A 362 14.96 11.25 -21.93
CA GLU A 362 15.84 10.41 -22.75
C GLU A 362 15.14 9.96 -24.04
N PHE A 363 13.88 9.57 -23.96
CA PHE A 363 13.09 9.19 -25.12
C PHE A 363 12.80 10.38 -26.04
N GLN A 364 12.51 11.56 -25.52
CA GLN A 364 12.31 12.76 -26.34
C GLN A 364 13.58 13.19 -27.04
N ASP A 365 14.75 13.06 -26.41
CA ASP A 365 16.05 13.28 -27.08
C ASP A 365 16.19 12.35 -28.29
N GLU A 366 15.88 11.05 -28.14
CA GLU A 366 15.90 10.08 -29.24
C GLU A 366 14.93 10.49 -30.37
N VAL A 367 13.70 10.85 -30.04
CA VAL A 367 12.67 11.29 -31.02
C VAL A 367 13.14 12.50 -31.82
N VAL A 368 13.68 13.54 -31.17
CA VAL A 368 14.18 14.74 -31.82
C VAL A 368 15.37 14.44 -32.73
N ARG A 369 16.33 13.60 -32.30
CA ARG A 369 17.46 13.17 -33.11
C ARG A 369 17.02 12.42 -34.35
N ARG A 370 16.16 11.42 -34.19
CA ARG A 370 15.65 10.60 -35.30
C ARG A 370 14.84 11.44 -36.29
N ARG A 371 13.99 12.33 -35.81
CA ARG A 371 13.26 13.29 -36.64
C ARG A 371 14.21 14.21 -37.41
N THR A 372 15.23 14.73 -36.77
CA THR A 372 16.22 15.61 -37.37
C THR A 372 17.05 14.88 -38.43
N GLN A 373 17.46 13.64 -38.14
CA GLN A 373 18.15 12.78 -39.10
C GLN A 373 17.30 12.49 -40.37
N TYR A 374 16.00 12.19 -40.18
CA TYR A 374 15.07 11.97 -41.28
C TYR A 374 14.92 13.24 -42.11
N ASN A 375 14.70 14.40 -41.49
CA ASN A 375 14.57 15.68 -42.18
C ASN A 375 15.87 16.03 -42.91
N LEU A 376 17.04 15.85 -42.29
CA LEU A 376 18.36 16.07 -42.88
C LEU A 376 18.56 15.20 -44.10
N LYS A 377 18.24 13.89 -44.02
CA LYS A 377 18.34 12.95 -45.13
C LYS A 377 17.47 13.39 -46.31
N LYS A 378 16.20 13.73 -46.05
CA LYS A 378 15.26 14.21 -47.08
C LYS A 378 15.70 15.53 -47.72
N ALA A 379 16.23 16.46 -46.92
CA ALA A 379 16.74 17.70 -47.44
C ALA A 379 18.00 17.53 -48.28
N LYS A 380 18.92 16.66 -47.87
CA LYS A 380 20.11 16.33 -48.66
C LYS A 380 19.73 15.66 -50.01
N GLU A 381 18.79 14.70 -49.98
CA GLU A 381 18.26 14.06 -51.18
C GLU A 381 17.66 15.13 -52.13
N ARG A 382 16.89 16.08 -51.61
CA ARG A 382 16.26 17.15 -52.39
C ARG A 382 17.27 18.20 -52.90
N ALA A 383 18.21 18.62 -52.06
CA ALA A 383 19.25 19.58 -52.41
C ALA A 383 20.14 18.99 -53.55
N HIS A 384 20.51 17.71 -53.45
CA HIS A 384 21.27 17.03 -54.44
C HIS A 384 20.60 17.00 -55.85
N ILE A 385 19.25 16.81 -55.88
CA ILE A 385 18.45 16.91 -57.10
C ILE A 385 18.46 18.34 -57.63
N LEU A 386 18.28 19.35 -56.76
CA LEU A 386 18.27 20.77 -57.18
C LEU A 386 19.64 21.25 -57.69
N GLU A 387 20.75 20.75 -57.09
CA GLU A 387 22.12 21.02 -57.57
C GLU A 387 22.30 20.47 -59.01
N GLY A 388 21.78 19.27 -59.28
CA GLY A 388 21.74 18.70 -60.59
C GLY A 388 20.91 19.52 -61.59
N LEU A 389 19.74 19.97 -61.18
CA LEU A 389 18.87 20.84 -62.00
C LEU A 389 19.49 22.21 -62.26
N LYS A 390 20.16 22.82 -61.30
CA LYS A 390 20.90 24.07 -61.45
C LYS A 390 22.02 23.90 -62.50
N LYS A 391 22.87 22.87 -62.37
CA LYS A 391 23.90 22.54 -63.36
C LYS A 391 23.32 22.26 -64.77
N ALA A 392 22.15 21.61 -64.83
CA ALA A 392 21.44 21.34 -66.04
C ALA A 392 20.93 22.62 -66.77
N THR A 393 20.53 23.65 -66.01
CA THR A 393 20.11 24.92 -66.61
C THR A 393 21.26 25.71 -67.25
N ASP A 394 22.47 25.56 -66.73
CA ASP A 394 23.69 26.20 -67.31
C ASP A 394 24.12 25.56 -68.65
N ILE A 395 23.77 24.29 -68.90
CA ILE A 395 24.11 23.53 -70.07
C ILE A 395 22.87 23.03 -70.84
N VAL A 396 21.79 23.79 -70.79
CA VAL A 396 20.45 23.35 -71.27
C VAL A 396 20.45 23.01 -72.77
N ASP A 397 21.14 23.82 -73.58
CA ASP A 397 21.18 23.59 -75.04
C ASP A 397 21.89 22.27 -75.41
N GLU A 398 22.98 21.95 -74.73
CA GLU A 398 23.70 20.69 -74.90
C GLU A 398 22.88 19.48 -74.44
N LEU A 399 22.15 19.61 -73.31
CA LEU A 399 21.24 18.58 -72.81
C LEU A 399 20.10 18.32 -73.82
N ILE A 400 19.50 19.38 -74.37
CA ILE A 400 18.43 19.22 -75.38
C ILE A 400 18.97 18.54 -76.64
N ALA A 401 20.18 18.90 -77.10
CA ALA A 401 20.79 18.27 -78.26
C ALA A 401 21.04 16.78 -78.01
N THR A 402 21.55 16.40 -76.84
CA THR A 402 21.80 15.02 -76.41
C THR A 402 20.50 14.20 -76.33
N ILE A 403 19.45 14.75 -75.65
CA ILE A 403 18.16 14.09 -75.55
C ILE A 403 17.53 13.85 -76.92
N ARG A 404 17.63 14.84 -77.87
CA ARG A 404 17.10 14.70 -79.23
C ARG A 404 17.85 13.68 -80.10
N ALA A 405 19.13 13.46 -79.80
CA ALA A 405 19.93 12.46 -80.51
C ALA A 405 19.59 11.00 -80.13
N CYS A 406 19.01 10.80 -78.97
CA CYS A 406 18.60 9.47 -78.46
C CYS A 406 17.37 8.96 -79.22
N LYS A 407 17.44 7.74 -79.73
CA LYS A 407 16.34 7.09 -80.46
C LYS A 407 15.48 6.15 -79.62
N GLY A 408 15.94 5.76 -78.41
CA GLY A 408 15.37 4.73 -77.56
C GLY A 408 14.54 5.21 -76.36
N GLY A 409 13.99 6.42 -76.30
CA GLY A 409 13.08 6.85 -75.26
C GLY A 409 13.77 7.35 -73.95
N MET A 410 12.99 7.50 -72.84
CA MET A 410 13.48 8.15 -71.65
C MET A 410 14.63 7.45 -70.91
N ALA A 411 14.71 6.12 -71.04
CA ALA A 411 15.77 5.34 -70.38
C ALA A 411 17.13 5.53 -71.08
N GLU A 412 17.15 5.61 -72.43
CA GLU A 412 18.36 5.86 -73.21
C GLU A 412 18.83 7.32 -73.04
N ALA A 413 17.89 8.28 -73.00
CA ALA A 413 18.16 9.69 -72.69
C ALA A 413 18.77 9.88 -71.32
N LYS A 414 18.28 9.18 -70.32
CA LYS A 414 18.81 9.17 -68.92
C LYS A 414 20.24 8.67 -68.90
N ALA A 415 20.51 7.51 -69.56
CA ALA A 415 21.85 6.91 -69.61
C ALA A 415 22.85 7.84 -70.33
N ALA A 416 22.44 8.46 -71.45
CA ALA A 416 23.30 9.39 -72.23
C ALA A 416 23.64 10.65 -71.42
N ILE A 417 22.70 11.20 -70.64
CA ILE A 417 22.92 12.33 -69.77
C ILE A 417 23.89 11.97 -68.64
N MET A 418 23.77 10.78 -68.05
CA MET A 418 24.66 10.30 -66.99
C MET A 418 26.08 10.15 -67.50
N GLU A 419 26.26 9.51 -68.71
CA GLU A 419 27.55 9.26 -69.30
C GLU A 419 28.24 10.55 -69.77
N GLN A 420 27.49 11.47 -70.41
CA GLN A 420 28.09 12.63 -71.08
C GLN A 420 28.36 13.79 -70.13
N PHE A 421 27.49 14.02 -69.15
CA PHE A 421 27.55 15.21 -68.23
C PHE A 421 27.91 14.87 -66.79
N GLY A 422 28.03 13.55 -66.43
CA GLY A 422 28.40 13.09 -65.08
C GLY A 422 27.35 13.32 -64.03
N PHE A 423 26.07 13.33 -64.41
CA PHE A 423 24.97 13.30 -63.48
C PHE A 423 24.76 11.88 -62.92
N ASP A 424 24.28 11.76 -61.71
CA ASP A 424 23.89 10.47 -61.17
C ASP A 424 22.44 10.11 -61.54
N ASP A 425 22.01 8.90 -61.17
CA ASP A 425 20.69 8.35 -61.47
C ASP A 425 19.50 9.23 -61.02
N PRO A 426 19.43 9.75 -59.77
CA PRO A 426 18.38 10.63 -59.34
C PRO A 426 18.38 12.00 -60.02
N GLN A 427 19.56 12.57 -60.32
CA GLN A 427 19.70 13.84 -61.03
C GLN A 427 19.24 13.71 -62.47
N ALA A 428 19.73 12.70 -63.15
CA ALA A 428 19.39 12.44 -64.57
C ALA A 428 17.88 12.14 -64.73
N ASP A 429 17.27 11.41 -63.82
CA ASP A 429 15.83 11.15 -63.79
C ASP A 429 15.00 12.43 -63.63
N ALA A 430 15.45 13.34 -62.75
CA ALA A 430 14.82 14.66 -62.56
C ALA A 430 14.97 15.57 -63.78
N ILE A 431 16.12 15.52 -64.43
CA ILE A 431 16.42 16.31 -65.66
C ILE A 431 15.57 15.82 -66.84
N VAL A 432 15.48 14.52 -67.08
CA VAL A 432 14.65 13.99 -68.19
C VAL A 432 13.15 14.26 -67.99
N LYS A 433 12.67 14.35 -66.75
CA LYS A 433 11.30 14.69 -66.38
C LYS A 433 11.05 16.21 -66.31
N LEU A 434 12.05 17.05 -66.54
CA LEU A 434 11.94 18.50 -66.46
C LEU A 434 11.00 19.06 -67.53
N GLN A 435 9.99 19.80 -67.12
CA GLN A 435 9.08 20.49 -67.96
C GLN A 435 9.76 21.75 -68.55
N LEU A 436 9.63 21.99 -69.86
CA LEU A 436 10.23 23.15 -70.58
C LEU A 436 9.86 24.49 -69.90
N GLY A 437 8.67 24.65 -69.37
CA GLY A 437 8.26 25.84 -68.64
C GLY A 437 9.10 26.17 -67.42
N ARG A 438 9.78 25.19 -66.82
CA ARG A 438 10.66 25.41 -65.63
C ARG A 438 12.05 25.93 -66.00
N LEU A 439 12.34 26.08 -67.26
CA LEU A 439 13.56 26.73 -67.77
C LEU A 439 13.38 28.28 -67.89
N ALA A 440 12.21 28.80 -67.57
CA ALA A 440 11.98 30.27 -67.50
C ALA A 440 12.82 30.90 -66.38
N GLY A 441 13.37 32.09 -66.56
CA GLY A 441 14.28 32.72 -65.61
C GLY A 441 13.74 32.89 -64.20
N LEU A 442 12.42 33.12 -64.07
CA LEU A 442 11.74 33.20 -62.75
C LEU A 442 11.72 31.83 -62.04
N GLU A 443 11.63 30.72 -62.75
CA GLU A 443 11.62 29.38 -62.15
C GLU A 443 13.05 28.95 -61.72
N ILE A 444 14.06 29.40 -62.43
CA ILE A 444 15.48 29.19 -62.08
C ILE A 444 15.78 29.88 -60.74
N LEU A 445 15.36 31.15 -60.59
CA LEU A 445 15.49 31.86 -59.28
C LEU A 445 14.81 31.12 -58.14
N LYS A 446 13.64 30.51 -58.36
CA LYS A 446 12.97 29.71 -57.34
C LYS A 446 13.76 28.45 -56.96
N ILE A 447 14.42 27.80 -57.93
CA ILE A 447 15.28 26.65 -57.66
C ILE A 447 16.47 27.09 -56.79
N GLU A 448 17.09 28.22 -57.10
CA GLU A 448 18.20 28.77 -56.33
C GLU A 448 17.80 29.18 -54.94
N GLU A 449 16.63 29.82 -54.75
CA GLU A 449 16.07 30.15 -53.43
C GLU A 449 15.75 28.88 -52.62
N GLU A 450 15.12 27.85 -53.22
CA GLU A 450 14.84 26.56 -52.60
C GLU A 450 16.15 25.89 -52.16
N LEU A 451 17.14 25.85 -53.05
CA LEU A 451 18.46 25.24 -52.75
C LEU A 451 19.17 25.94 -51.59
N SER A 452 19.24 27.27 -51.62
CA SER A 452 19.89 28.06 -50.56
C SER A 452 19.16 27.87 -49.21
N GLY A 453 17.81 27.84 -49.22
CA GLY A 453 17.00 27.57 -48.06
C GLY A 453 17.21 26.17 -47.49
N LEU A 454 17.37 25.16 -48.38
CA LEU A 454 17.69 23.78 -47.95
C LEU A 454 19.10 23.68 -47.39
N GLN A 455 20.08 24.31 -47.99
CA GLN A 455 21.49 24.31 -47.50
C GLN A 455 21.57 24.96 -46.08
N ALA A 456 20.85 26.03 -45.82
CA ALA A 456 20.75 26.65 -44.51
C ALA A 456 20.15 25.68 -43.48
N LYS A 457 19.07 24.97 -43.84
CA LYS A 457 18.42 23.98 -42.96
C LYS A 457 19.32 22.77 -42.72
N ILE A 458 20.02 22.27 -43.77
CA ILE A 458 20.98 21.14 -43.64
C ILE A 458 22.05 21.49 -42.61
N LYS A 459 22.66 22.68 -42.73
CA LYS A 459 23.68 23.15 -41.80
C LYS A 459 23.13 23.25 -40.37
N ASP A 460 21.92 23.79 -40.18
CA ASP A 460 21.27 23.86 -38.89
C ASP A 460 21.00 22.49 -38.27
N TRP A 461 20.47 21.54 -39.06
CA TRP A 461 20.22 20.18 -38.59
C TRP A 461 21.49 19.38 -38.29
N GLU A 462 22.57 19.59 -39.04
CA GLU A 462 23.89 19.01 -38.76
C GLU A 462 24.45 19.55 -37.41
N ASP A 463 24.28 20.83 -37.16
CA ASP A 463 24.70 21.45 -35.89
C ASP A 463 23.83 20.95 -34.72
N ILE A 464 22.50 20.78 -34.88
CA ILE A 464 21.61 20.20 -33.88
C ILE A 464 22.07 18.76 -33.54
N LEU A 465 22.39 17.94 -34.54
CA LEU A 465 22.84 16.56 -34.32
C LEU A 465 24.22 16.44 -33.70
N ALA A 466 25.06 17.44 -33.88
CA ALA A 466 26.39 17.51 -33.29
C ALA A 466 26.43 18.05 -31.87
N ASN A 467 25.34 18.67 -31.38
CA ASN A 467 25.28 19.35 -30.09
C ASN A 467 24.11 18.87 -29.25
N ASP A 468 24.40 18.05 -28.22
CA ASP A 468 23.40 17.51 -27.31
C ASP A 468 22.58 18.61 -26.59
N ALA A 469 23.20 19.73 -26.22
CA ALA A 469 22.53 20.84 -25.57
C ALA A 469 21.42 21.45 -26.45
N ARG A 470 21.65 21.53 -27.78
CA ARG A 470 20.63 22.02 -28.74
C ARG A 470 19.45 21.07 -28.86
N VAL A 471 19.68 19.75 -28.82
CA VAL A 471 18.60 18.74 -28.82
C VAL A 471 17.73 18.91 -27.60
N LEU A 472 18.33 19.03 -26.40
CA LEU A 472 17.59 19.23 -25.17
C LEU A 472 16.86 20.58 -25.13
N GLU A 473 17.44 21.63 -25.74
CA GLU A 473 16.76 22.93 -25.89
C GLU A 473 15.50 22.80 -26.76
N ILE A 474 15.52 22.00 -27.82
CA ILE A 474 14.35 21.72 -28.66
C ILE A 474 13.30 20.98 -27.84
N VAL A 475 13.68 19.92 -27.12
CA VAL A 475 12.76 19.19 -26.22
C VAL A 475 12.11 20.13 -25.21
N LYS A 476 12.90 21.00 -24.56
CA LYS A 476 12.39 22.01 -23.62
C LYS A 476 11.36 22.94 -24.27
N ASN A 477 11.69 23.48 -25.45
CA ASN A 477 10.80 24.41 -26.17
C ASN A 477 9.49 23.76 -26.62
N GLU A 478 9.54 22.50 -27.07
CA GLU A 478 8.35 21.71 -27.43
C GLU A 478 7.47 21.44 -26.21
N LEU A 479 8.06 21.11 -25.07
CA LEU A 479 7.33 20.95 -23.81
C LEU A 479 6.66 22.25 -23.35
N LEU A 480 7.35 23.37 -23.45
CA LEU A 480 6.79 24.70 -23.12
C LEU A 480 5.66 25.11 -24.06
N ASP A 481 5.74 24.76 -25.36
CA ASP A 481 4.62 24.94 -26.29
C ASP A 481 3.42 24.09 -25.89
N MET A 482 3.62 22.82 -25.52
CA MET A 482 2.55 21.97 -24.99
C MET A 482 1.89 22.56 -23.75
N LYS A 483 2.69 23.07 -22.78
CA LYS A 483 2.19 23.76 -21.59
C LYS A 483 1.35 24.99 -21.98
N LYS A 484 1.81 25.80 -22.92
CA LYS A 484 1.10 27.00 -23.37
C LYS A 484 -0.25 26.68 -24.04
N ARG A 485 -0.33 25.60 -24.82
CA ARG A 485 -1.52 25.25 -25.60
C ARG A 485 -2.56 24.44 -24.81
N PHE A 486 -2.13 23.62 -23.87
CA PHE A 486 -2.98 22.64 -23.17
C PHE A 486 -2.94 22.73 -21.65
N GLY A 487 -2.07 23.56 -21.08
CA GLY A 487 -1.97 23.74 -19.63
C GLY A 487 -3.23 24.35 -19.04
N ASP A 488 -3.65 23.83 -17.92
CA ASP A 488 -4.78 24.29 -17.11
C ASP A 488 -4.41 24.35 -15.63
N GLU A 489 -5.33 24.86 -14.80
CA GLU A 489 -5.15 24.94 -13.36
C GLU A 489 -5.32 23.57 -12.69
N ARG A 490 -4.66 23.40 -11.55
CA ARG A 490 -4.83 22.23 -10.68
C ARG A 490 -6.27 22.15 -10.18
N ARG A 491 -6.85 20.96 -10.26
CA ARG A 491 -8.20 20.67 -9.76
C ARG A 491 -8.19 20.18 -8.31
N THR A 492 -7.25 19.28 -7.99
CA THR A 492 -7.15 18.65 -6.66
C THR A 492 -6.40 19.56 -5.69
N GLU A 493 -7.02 19.90 -4.58
CA GLU A 493 -6.40 20.65 -3.49
C GLU A 493 -5.48 19.73 -2.68
N ILE A 494 -4.33 20.26 -2.23
CA ILE A 494 -3.44 19.54 -1.32
C ILE A 494 -3.42 20.31 0.00
N GLN A 495 -4.09 19.77 1.00
CA GLN A 495 -4.06 20.34 2.35
C GLN A 495 -2.84 19.81 3.10
N SER A 496 -2.01 20.73 3.60
CA SER A 496 -1.04 20.38 4.61
C SER A 496 -1.78 20.17 5.93
N VAL A 497 -1.93 18.93 6.32
CA VAL A 497 -2.36 18.61 7.66
C VAL A 497 -1.22 19.03 8.57
N THR A 498 -1.43 20.07 9.38
CA THR A 498 -0.54 20.46 10.49
C THR A 498 -0.66 19.37 11.56
N GLY A 499 0.31 18.45 11.58
CA GLY A 499 0.20 17.15 12.21
C GLY A 499 -0.74 16.28 11.37
N GLU A 500 -0.33 15.11 10.97
CA GLU A 500 -1.29 14.10 10.55
C GLU A 500 -2.29 14.03 11.71
N VAL A 501 -3.52 14.55 11.54
CA VAL A 501 -4.60 14.27 12.47
C VAL A 501 -4.91 12.81 12.19
N ASP A 502 -4.14 11.95 12.82
CA ASP A 502 -4.43 10.56 12.95
C ASP A 502 -5.85 10.52 13.54
N ILE A 503 -6.68 9.58 13.14
CA ILE A 503 -7.96 9.31 13.81
C ILE A 503 -7.73 9.25 15.34
N GLU A 504 -6.53 8.91 15.72
CA GLU A 504 -5.99 8.87 17.07
C GLU A 504 -6.07 10.25 17.77
N ASP A 505 -5.80 11.36 17.10
CA ASP A 505 -5.83 12.72 17.67
C ASP A 505 -7.25 13.24 17.92
N LEU A 506 -8.27 12.59 17.35
CA LEU A 506 -9.70 12.90 17.57
C LEU A 506 -10.32 12.06 18.69
N ILE A 507 -9.59 11.05 19.19
CA ILE A 507 -10.03 10.17 20.25
C ILE A 507 -9.32 10.61 21.54
N ALA A 508 -10.08 10.86 22.59
CA ALA A 508 -9.49 11.19 23.88
C ALA A 508 -8.54 10.07 24.34
N GLU A 509 -7.34 10.46 24.75
CA GLU A 509 -6.42 9.52 25.39
C GLU A 509 -6.88 9.24 26.81
N GLU A 510 -7.35 8.02 27.05
CA GLU A 510 -7.92 7.59 28.33
C GLU A 510 -7.33 6.26 28.76
N GLN A 511 -7.10 6.10 30.06
CA GLN A 511 -6.68 4.83 30.64
C GLN A 511 -7.88 3.90 30.74
N CYS A 512 -7.78 2.75 30.09
CA CYS A 512 -8.83 1.75 30.02
C CYS A 512 -8.39 0.39 30.57
N VAL A 513 -9.35 -0.32 31.14
CA VAL A 513 -9.22 -1.74 31.48
C VAL A 513 -9.75 -2.56 30.29
N TYR A 514 -8.90 -3.36 29.69
CA TYR A 514 -9.23 -4.28 28.63
C TYR A 514 -9.46 -5.66 29.23
N THR A 515 -10.58 -6.29 28.89
CA THR A 515 -10.96 -7.61 29.41
C THR A 515 -11.26 -8.55 28.25
N LEU A 516 -10.63 -9.73 28.25
CA LEU A 516 -10.86 -10.81 27.30
C LEU A 516 -11.38 -12.04 28.05
N THR A 517 -12.42 -12.67 27.51
CA THR A 517 -12.96 -13.92 28.04
C THR A 517 -12.48 -15.14 27.24
N GLU A 518 -12.60 -16.35 27.83
CA GLU A 518 -12.23 -17.62 27.19
C GLU A 518 -13.08 -17.90 25.93
N ALA A 519 -14.33 -17.44 25.91
CA ALA A 519 -15.21 -17.53 24.75
C ALA A 519 -14.88 -16.47 23.67
N GLY A 520 -13.87 -15.63 23.88
CA GLY A 520 -13.40 -14.63 22.90
C GLY A 520 -14.20 -13.34 22.87
N TYR A 521 -14.88 -12.95 23.95
CA TYR A 521 -15.48 -11.64 24.07
C TYR A 521 -14.48 -10.64 24.65
N ILE A 522 -14.36 -9.48 23.99
CA ILE A 522 -13.45 -8.42 24.40
C ILE A 522 -14.21 -7.09 24.56
N LYS A 523 -13.82 -6.31 25.57
CA LYS A 523 -14.28 -4.94 25.77
C LYS A 523 -13.20 -4.08 26.39
N ARG A 524 -13.35 -2.76 26.27
CA ARG A 524 -12.62 -1.78 27.08
C ARG A 524 -13.59 -1.03 27.99
N GLN A 525 -13.09 -0.60 29.13
CA GLN A 525 -13.82 0.22 30.10
C GLN A 525 -12.87 1.25 30.67
N LEU A 526 -13.37 2.43 30.99
CA LEU A 526 -12.56 3.42 31.69
C LEU A 526 -12.08 2.89 33.04
N LYS A 527 -10.81 3.09 33.36
CA LYS A 527 -10.19 2.70 34.63
C LYS A 527 -10.97 3.27 35.82
N ALA A 528 -11.46 4.52 35.71
CA ALA A 528 -12.25 5.21 36.72
C ALA A 528 -13.58 4.48 37.06
N THR A 529 -14.05 3.54 36.22
CA THR A 529 -15.25 2.73 36.51
C THR A 529 -15.05 1.77 37.69
N TYR A 530 -13.81 1.44 38.03
CA TYR A 530 -13.43 0.53 39.12
C TYR A 530 -12.89 1.33 40.29
N GLN A 531 -13.74 1.56 41.31
CA GLN A 531 -13.33 2.22 42.56
C GLN A 531 -12.48 1.28 43.40
N ALA A 532 -11.47 1.83 44.09
CA ALA A 532 -10.62 1.06 45.01
C ALA A 532 -11.42 0.55 46.21
N GLN A 533 -11.19 -0.70 46.64
CA GLN A 533 -11.76 -1.33 47.82
C GLN A 533 -10.64 -1.81 48.76
N LYS A 534 -10.94 -1.93 50.07
CA LYS A 534 -9.98 -2.54 51.00
C LYS A 534 -9.85 -4.05 50.77
N ARG A 535 -8.71 -4.61 51.14
CA ARG A 535 -8.47 -6.05 51.11
C ARG A 535 -9.59 -6.84 51.80
N GLY A 536 -9.95 -7.99 51.28
CA GLY A 536 -11.04 -8.82 51.79
C GLY A 536 -12.45 -8.32 51.47
N GLY A 537 -12.59 -7.33 50.55
CA GLY A 537 -13.87 -6.91 49.98
C GLY A 537 -14.53 -7.99 49.14
N ARG A 538 -15.84 -7.83 48.85
CA ARG A 538 -16.58 -8.77 47.99
C ARG A 538 -16.39 -8.51 46.49
N GLY A 539 -15.79 -7.37 46.10
CA GLY A 539 -15.66 -6.96 44.70
C GLY A 539 -16.97 -6.52 44.05
N ILE A 540 -16.93 -6.19 42.78
CA ILE A 540 -18.10 -5.79 41.99
C ILE A 540 -18.18 -6.66 40.71
N SER A 541 -19.41 -6.93 40.24
CA SER A 541 -19.60 -7.67 38.98
C SER A 541 -19.01 -6.87 37.83
N GLY A 542 -17.98 -7.40 37.17
CA GLY A 542 -17.27 -6.78 36.08
C GLY A 542 -17.79 -7.15 34.70
N MET A 543 -18.60 -8.22 34.58
CA MET A 543 -19.12 -8.71 33.31
C MET A 543 -20.33 -9.61 33.47
N THR A 544 -21.38 -9.45 32.66
CA THR A 544 -22.46 -10.42 32.55
C THR A 544 -22.00 -11.56 31.62
N ARG A 545 -21.90 -12.77 32.12
CA ARG A 545 -21.45 -13.94 31.36
C ARG A 545 -22.62 -14.79 30.82
N LYS A 546 -22.39 -15.56 29.78
CA LYS A 546 -23.10 -16.80 29.50
C LYS A 546 -22.65 -17.82 30.54
N GLU A 547 -23.53 -18.74 30.92
CA GLU A 547 -23.13 -19.92 31.69
C GLU A 547 -21.85 -20.49 31.09
N GLU A 548 -20.74 -20.57 31.87
CA GLU A 548 -19.43 -21.13 31.51
C GLU A 548 -18.38 -20.20 30.84
N ASP A 549 -18.61 -18.90 30.63
CA ASP A 549 -17.57 -18.00 30.07
C ASP A 549 -16.76 -17.32 31.21
N ILE A 550 -15.43 -17.40 31.15
CA ILE A 550 -14.50 -16.99 32.20
C ILE A 550 -13.60 -15.86 31.67
N VAL A 551 -13.28 -14.88 32.53
CA VAL A 551 -12.24 -13.89 32.18
C VAL A 551 -10.89 -14.59 32.08
N GLN A 552 -10.31 -14.53 30.91
CA GLN A 552 -9.03 -15.16 30.61
C GLN A 552 -7.86 -14.20 30.83
N GLU A 553 -7.98 -12.96 30.40
CA GLU A 553 -6.92 -11.97 30.54
C GLU A 553 -7.48 -10.56 30.72
N MET A 554 -6.75 -9.75 31.50
CA MET A 554 -7.08 -8.37 31.77
C MET A 554 -5.82 -7.54 31.87
N PHE A 555 -5.81 -6.33 31.29
CA PHE A 555 -4.73 -5.37 31.46
C PHE A 555 -5.24 -3.95 31.40
N VAL A 556 -4.40 -3.01 31.82
CA VAL A 556 -4.64 -1.57 31.76
C VAL A 556 -3.72 -0.96 30.71
N GLY A 557 -4.24 -0.09 29.87
CA GLY A 557 -3.48 0.61 28.84
C GLY A 557 -4.26 1.81 28.30
N SER A 558 -3.56 2.70 27.56
CA SER A 558 -4.18 3.86 26.92
C SER A 558 -5.05 3.42 25.72
N THR A 559 -6.08 4.21 25.41
CA THR A 559 -6.83 4.09 24.15
C THR A 559 -5.93 4.17 22.91
N HIS A 560 -4.81 4.89 22.98
CA HIS A 560 -3.87 5.10 21.90
C HIS A 560 -2.78 4.02 21.76
N ASP A 561 -2.67 3.13 22.76
CA ASP A 561 -1.69 2.04 22.75
C ASP A 561 -2.00 1.00 21.68
N TYR A 562 -0.97 0.28 21.25
CA TYR A 562 -1.15 -0.92 20.47
C TYR A 562 -1.51 -2.10 21.37
N VAL A 563 -2.52 -2.85 20.98
CA VAL A 563 -2.90 -4.12 21.58
C VAL A 563 -2.46 -5.24 20.64
N LEU A 564 -1.52 -6.04 21.12
CA LEU A 564 -1.01 -7.22 20.42
C LEU A 564 -1.74 -8.46 20.98
N PHE A 565 -2.35 -9.22 20.10
CA PHE A 565 -3.02 -10.48 20.42
C PHE A 565 -2.17 -11.64 19.96
N VAL A 566 -2.07 -12.66 20.79
CA VAL A 566 -1.37 -13.90 20.45
C VAL A 566 -2.37 -15.05 20.51
N THR A 567 -2.34 -15.91 19.51
CA THR A 567 -3.27 -17.04 19.40
C THR A 567 -2.63 -18.34 19.86
N ASP A 568 -3.48 -19.33 20.12
CA ASP A 568 -3.09 -20.74 20.41
C ASP A 568 -2.26 -21.37 19.29
N LYS A 569 -2.35 -20.85 18.07
CA LYS A 569 -1.52 -21.24 16.92
C LYS A 569 -0.22 -20.45 16.79
N GLY A 570 0.12 -19.63 17.77
CA GLY A 570 1.33 -18.80 17.79
C GLY A 570 1.32 -17.65 16.77
N ARG A 571 0.16 -17.23 16.29
CA ARG A 571 0.00 -16.06 15.42
C ARG A 571 -0.20 -14.80 16.26
N LEU A 572 0.32 -13.68 15.74
CA LEU A 572 0.17 -12.36 16.32
C LEU A 572 -0.70 -11.46 15.44
N PHE A 573 -1.56 -10.70 16.08
CA PHE A 573 -2.37 -9.63 15.49
C PHE A 573 -2.17 -8.35 16.29
N ARG A 574 -2.24 -7.19 15.62
CA ARG A 574 -2.05 -5.89 16.26
C ARG A 574 -3.16 -4.94 15.84
N ILE A 575 -3.81 -4.31 16.81
CA ILE A 575 -4.79 -3.24 16.59
C ILE A 575 -4.55 -2.11 17.60
N LYS A 576 -5.18 -0.97 17.39
CA LYS A 576 -5.18 0.13 18.34
C LYS A 576 -6.23 -0.09 19.44
N GLY A 577 -5.93 0.33 20.67
CA GLY A 577 -6.81 0.16 21.80
C GLY A 577 -8.21 0.75 21.59
N TYR A 578 -8.30 1.92 20.96
CA TYR A 578 -9.58 2.57 20.66
C TYR A 578 -10.46 1.79 19.67
N THR A 579 -9.93 0.84 18.90
CA THR A 579 -10.73 -0.01 18.00
C THR A 579 -11.54 -1.06 18.75
N ILE A 580 -11.20 -1.33 20.01
CA ILE A 580 -11.96 -2.22 20.90
C ILE A 580 -13.17 -1.43 21.42
N ALA A 581 -14.38 -1.98 21.25
CA ALA A 581 -15.60 -1.31 21.63
C ALA A 581 -15.64 -1.04 23.15
N GLU A 582 -16.07 0.17 23.51
CA GLU A 582 -16.37 0.49 24.88
C GLU A 582 -17.61 -0.27 25.35
N GLY A 583 -17.53 -0.86 26.53
CA GLY A 583 -18.62 -1.63 27.10
C GLY A 583 -19.04 -1.10 28.45
N SER A 584 -20.34 -1.16 28.78
CA SER A 584 -20.76 -0.93 30.13
C SER A 584 -20.19 -2.00 31.07
N ARG A 585 -20.19 -1.73 32.38
CA ARG A 585 -19.64 -2.64 33.40
C ARG A 585 -20.16 -4.07 33.27
N THR A 586 -21.44 -4.26 33.00
CA THR A 586 -22.09 -5.57 32.89
C THR A 586 -22.21 -6.10 31.46
N SER A 587 -21.80 -5.34 30.42
CA SER A 587 -21.89 -5.81 29.03
C SER A 587 -20.92 -6.95 28.74
N LYS A 588 -21.28 -7.82 27.77
CA LYS A 588 -20.42 -8.93 27.31
C LYS A 588 -19.23 -8.45 26.48
N GLY A 589 -19.30 -7.26 25.88
CA GLY A 589 -18.33 -6.81 24.89
C GLY A 589 -18.60 -7.37 23.50
N SER A 590 -17.65 -7.17 22.57
CA SER A 590 -17.68 -7.63 21.18
C SER A 590 -16.91 -8.93 21.03
N ASN A 591 -17.36 -9.83 20.13
CA ASN A 591 -16.59 -11.03 19.84
C ASN A 591 -15.33 -10.63 19.06
N ILE A 592 -14.18 -11.15 19.47
CA ILE A 592 -12.87 -10.82 18.92
C ILE A 592 -12.71 -11.20 17.45
N VAL A 593 -13.49 -12.16 16.94
CA VAL A 593 -13.48 -12.52 15.51
C VAL A 593 -13.98 -11.39 14.61
N ASN A 594 -14.71 -10.41 15.18
CA ASN A 594 -15.14 -9.22 14.45
C ASN A 594 -13.99 -8.19 14.28
N LEU A 595 -12.93 -8.31 15.10
CA LEU A 595 -11.78 -7.42 15.09
C LEU A 595 -10.57 -8.05 14.38
N LEU A 596 -10.40 -9.38 14.52
CA LEU A 596 -9.23 -10.13 14.02
C LEU A 596 -9.68 -11.20 13.03
N GLN A 597 -8.90 -11.38 11.96
CA GLN A 597 -9.11 -12.45 10.97
C GLN A 597 -8.53 -13.77 11.48
N LEU A 598 -9.20 -14.38 12.46
CA LEU A 598 -8.82 -15.68 13.01
C LEU A 598 -9.18 -16.80 12.02
N ALA A 599 -8.39 -17.88 12.03
CA ALA A 599 -8.72 -19.09 11.31
C ALA A 599 -9.80 -19.89 12.07
N GLU A 600 -10.44 -20.84 11.40
CA GLU A 600 -11.44 -21.70 12.04
C GLU A 600 -10.83 -22.46 13.23
N GLY A 601 -11.49 -22.37 14.38
CA GLY A 601 -11.06 -22.97 15.64
C GLY A 601 -9.86 -22.28 16.33
N GLU A 602 -9.32 -21.17 15.80
CA GLU A 602 -8.21 -20.43 16.40
C GLU A 602 -8.73 -19.51 17.51
N LYS A 603 -8.06 -19.54 18.67
CA LYS A 603 -8.41 -18.75 19.86
C LYS A 603 -7.29 -17.83 20.25
N VAL A 604 -7.63 -16.62 20.73
CA VAL A 604 -6.65 -15.71 21.36
C VAL A 604 -6.38 -16.21 22.77
N THR A 605 -5.10 -16.42 23.08
CA THR A 605 -4.66 -16.93 24.38
C THR A 605 -3.95 -15.90 25.22
N ASN A 606 -3.43 -14.84 24.61
CA ASN A 606 -2.68 -13.82 25.35
C ASN A 606 -2.84 -12.43 24.71
N MET A 607 -2.76 -11.39 25.53
CA MET A 607 -2.82 -9.99 25.10
C MET A 607 -1.67 -9.20 25.70
N LEU A 608 -1.17 -8.22 24.93
CA LEU A 608 -0.13 -7.30 25.34
C LEU A 608 -0.47 -5.90 24.86
N CYS A 609 -0.38 -4.92 25.76
CA CYS A 609 -0.53 -3.50 25.43
C CYS A 609 0.83 -2.81 25.50
N TYR A 610 1.11 -1.93 24.51
CA TYR A 610 2.32 -1.12 24.53
C TYR A 610 2.17 0.19 23.76
N PRO A 611 2.89 1.27 24.19
CA PRO A 611 2.85 2.57 23.52
C PRO A 611 3.41 2.52 22.10
N LYS A 612 2.90 3.39 21.22
CA LYS A 612 3.36 3.52 19.83
C LYS A 612 4.87 3.81 19.72
N ASP A 613 5.42 4.56 20.65
CA ASP A 613 6.83 4.98 20.65
C ASP A 613 7.81 3.84 20.89
N GLU A 614 7.36 2.70 21.42
CA GLU A 614 8.18 1.51 21.66
C GLU A 614 8.65 0.85 20.35
N ASP A 615 7.90 0.98 19.25
CA ASP A 615 8.26 0.42 17.93
C ASP A 615 9.67 0.88 17.46
N ASN A 616 10.13 2.05 17.93
CA ASN A 616 11.38 2.68 17.50
C ASN A 616 12.53 2.60 18.53
N LYS A 617 12.26 2.10 19.76
CA LYS A 617 13.27 2.10 20.84
C LYS A 617 14.24 0.93 20.82
N GLY A 618 14.04 -0.04 19.93
CA GLY A 618 14.76 -1.30 19.93
C GLY A 618 14.40 -2.13 21.17
N GLY A 619 14.09 -3.40 21.01
CA GLY A 619 13.65 -4.25 22.10
C GLY A 619 13.26 -5.60 21.57
N PHE A 620 12.75 -6.45 22.44
CA PHE A 620 12.35 -7.79 22.12
C PHE A 620 10.90 -8.04 22.51
N VAL A 621 10.21 -8.83 21.72
CA VAL A 621 8.99 -9.51 22.15
C VAL A 621 9.43 -10.81 22.79
N THR A 622 9.32 -10.88 24.12
CA THR A 622 9.68 -12.06 24.89
C THR A 622 8.43 -12.84 25.25
N MET A 623 8.42 -14.11 24.93
CA MET A 623 7.31 -15.04 25.09
C MET A 623 7.74 -16.20 25.96
N VAL A 624 6.86 -16.64 26.86
CA VAL A 624 7.07 -17.83 27.69
C VAL A 624 5.85 -18.75 27.57
N THR A 625 6.08 -20.03 27.32
CA THR A 625 5.02 -21.02 27.16
C THR A 625 4.63 -21.64 28.52
N LYS A 626 3.46 -22.27 28.59
CA LYS A 626 3.00 -22.99 29.78
C LYS A 626 3.92 -24.15 30.16
N GLN A 627 4.59 -24.77 29.19
CA GLN A 627 5.57 -25.81 29.43
C GLN A 627 6.99 -25.29 29.79
N GLY A 628 7.11 -23.96 29.98
CA GLY A 628 8.34 -23.36 30.51
C GLY A 628 9.41 -23.11 29.46
N LEU A 629 9.08 -22.94 28.18
CA LEU A 629 10.00 -22.48 27.16
C LEU A 629 9.96 -20.95 27.08
N ILE A 630 11.12 -20.32 26.87
CA ILE A 630 11.27 -18.88 26.64
C ILE A 630 11.81 -18.62 25.24
N LYS A 631 11.24 -17.64 24.57
CA LYS A 631 11.67 -17.15 23.27
C LYS A 631 11.75 -15.64 23.27
N ARG A 632 12.79 -15.11 22.64
CA ARG A 632 13.04 -13.69 22.50
C ARG A 632 13.24 -13.36 21.03
N THR A 633 12.44 -12.42 20.48
CA THR A 633 12.52 -12.03 19.08
C THR A 633 12.59 -10.49 19.00
N PRO A 634 13.51 -9.89 18.20
CA PRO A 634 13.56 -8.44 18.04
C PRO A 634 12.21 -7.86 17.58
N LEU A 635 11.78 -6.75 18.21
CA LEU A 635 10.50 -6.10 17.94
C LEU A 635 10.36 -5.67 16.48
N GLU A 636 11.45 -5.27 15.83
CA GLU A 636 11.50 -4.90 14.41
C GLU A 636 10.93 -5.98 13.48
N GLN A 637 11.06 -7.26 13.84
CA GLN A 637 10.49 -8.37 13.06
C GLN A 637 8.95 -8.40 13.08
N TYR A 638 8.32 -7.62 13.97
CA TYR A 638 6.87 -7.47 14.11
C TYR A 638 6.35 -6.09 13.70
N ALA A 639 7.21 -5.21 13.15
CA ALA A 639 6.82 -3.86 12.74
C ALA A 639 5.67 -3.83 11.71
N ASN A 640 5.54 -4.87 10.87
CA ASN A 640 4.52 -4.95 9.82
C ASN A 640 3.65 -6.21 9.98
N ILE A 641 2.71 -6.17 10.94
CA ILE A 641 1.70 -7.24 11.09
C ILE A 641 0.53 -6.99 10.16
N ARG A 642 0.29 -7.90 9.21
CA ARG A 642 -0.84 -7.84 8.29
C ARG A 642 -2.16 -8.14 9.03
N LYS A 643 -3.31 -7.71 8.50
CA LYS A 643 -4.64 -8.05 9.05
C LYS A 643 -4.88 -9.56 9.19
N THR A 644 -4.23 -10.37 8.36
CA THR A 644 -4.26 -11.84 8.41
C THR A 644 -3.40 -12.44 9.52
N GLY A 645 -2.74 -11.61 10.34
CA GLY A 645 -1.82 -12.05 11.38
C GLY A 645 -0.44 -12.45 10.85
N LEU A 646 0.47 -12.68 11.79
CA LEU A 646 1.87 -13.04 11.54
C LEU A 646 2.29 -14.15 12.50
N ILE A 647 3.01 -15.19 12.04
CA ILE A 647 3.57 -16.23 12.93
C ILE A 647 4.60 -15.58 13.86
N GLY A 648 4.38 -15.71 15.17
CA GLY A 648 5.22 -15.16 16.22
C GLY A 648 6.09 -16.20 16.94
N ILE A 649 5.56 -17.41 17.11
CA ILE A 649 6.25 -18.53 17.74
C ILE A 649 5.72 -19.85 17.17
N ALA A 650 6.60 -20.83 16.99
CA ALA A 650 6.17 -22.21 16.76
C ALA A 650 5.98 -22.88 18.13
N LEU A 651 4.76 -23.34 18.40
CA LEU A 651 4.44 -24.06 19.64
C LEU A 651 4.62 -25.56 19.44
N ASN A 652 5.07 -26.25 20.49
CA ASN A 652 5.08 -27.72 20.51
C ASN A 652 3.66 -28.26 20.68
N GLU A 653 3.43 -29.48 20.29
CA GLU A 653 2.13 -30.14 20.46
C GLU A 653 1.74 -30.20 21.94
N GLY A 654 0.54 -29.72 22.28
CA GLY A 654 0.04 -29.66 23.66
C GLY A 654 0.63 -28.52 24.51
N ASP A 655 1.45 -27.61 23.93
CA ASP A 655 1.92 -26.42 24.63
C ASP A 655 1.05 -25.19 24.28
N ALA A 656 0.99 -24.23 25.17
CA ALA A 656 0.29 -22.96 24.98
C ALA A 656 1.12 -21.78 25.50
N LEU A 657 0.89 -20.60 24.99
CA LEU A 657 1.56 -19.42 25.46
C LEU A 657 1.02 -18.99 26.83
N ALA A 658 1.92 -18.83 27.80
CA ALA A 658 1.56 -18.38 29.14
C ALA A 658 1.74 -16.86 29.31
N TRP A 659 2.70 -16.26 28.58
CA TRP A 659 3.05 -14.87 28.79
C TRP A 659 3.75 -14.27 27.58
N THR A 660 3.45 -12.98 27.30
CA THR A 660 4.13 -12.19 26.25
C THR A 660 4.31 -10.76 26.73
N ARG A 661 5.52 -10.20 26.67
CA ARG A 661 5.82 -8.80 26.99
C ARG A 661 6.93 -8.24 26.09
N LEU A 662 7.02 -6.92 26.07
CA LEU A 662 8.20 -6.24 25.56
C LEU A 662 9.29 -6.23 26.64
N THR A 663 10.52 -6.47 26.21
CA THR A 663 11.71 -6.46 27.06
C THR A 663 12.83 -5.68 26.39
N THR A 664 13.75 -5.15 27.19
CA THR A 664 14.86 -4.31 26.71
C THR A 664 16.04 -5.08 26.14
N GLY A 665 16.10 -6.38 26.38
CA GLY A 665 17.22 -7.26 26.00
C GLY A 665 18.16 -7.60 27.14
N ASN A 666 18.03 -6.94 28.29
CA ASN A 666 18.85 -7.18 29.50
C ASN A 666 18.01 -7.21 30.79
N ASP A 667 16.73 -7.46 30.66
CA ASP A 667 15.83 -7.47 31.80
C ASP A 667 15.99 -8.72 32.67
N MET A 668 15.87 -8.54 33.97
CA MET A 668 15.77 -9.66 34.92
C MET A 668 14.33 -10.17 34.96
N LEU A 669 14.15 -11.46 34.72
CA LEU A 669 12.85 -12.12 34.68
C LEU A 669 12.67 -13.04 35.88
N ILE A 670 11.46 -13.07 36.45
CA ILE A 670 10.98 -14.13 37.36
C ILE A 670 9.91 -14.92 36.62
N VAL A 671 10.11 -16.23 36.52
CA VAL A 671 9.13 -17.18 35.99
C VAL A 671 8.63 -18.03 37.15
N ALA A 672 7.30 -18.00 37.39
CA ALA A 672 6.65 -18.69 38.49
C ALA A 672 5.66 -19.75 38.00
N THR A 673 5.55 -20.86 38.76
CA THR A 673 4.71 -21.99 38.42
C THR A 673 3.51 -22.14 39.36
N ARG A 674 2.50 -22.86 38.89
CA ARG A 674 1.27 -23.16 39.64
C ARG A 674 1.56 -23.97 40.92
N ASN A 675 2.55 -24.81 40.90
CA ASN A 675 3.01 -25.60 42.07
C ASN A 675 3.96 -24.83 42.99
N GLY A 676 4.06 -23.47 42.81
CA GLY A 676 4.72 -22.59 43.74
C GLY A 676 6.25 -22.55 43.60
N GLN A 677 6.82 -22.96 42.49
CA GLN A 677 8.25 -22.74 42.18
C GLN A 677 8.44 -21.42 41.46
N ALA A 678 9.62 -20.81 41.62
CA ALA A 678 10.00 -19.60 40.81
C ALA A 678 11.50 -19.63 40.49
N ILE A 679 11.85 -19.11 39.32
CA ILE A 679 13.25 -18.95 38.91
C ILE A 679 13.48 -17.49 38.46
N ARG A 680 14.59 -16.89 38.95
CA ARG A 680 15.02 -15.54 38.55
C ARG A 680 16.30 -15.62 37.73
N PHE A 681 16.27 -15.08 36.50
CA PHE A 681 17.42 -15.07 35.58
C PHE A 681 17.41 -13.85 34.66
N ASN A 682 18.56 -13.55 34.04
CA ASN A 682 18.62 -12.48 33.02
C ASN A 682 18.08 -12.99 31.71
N GLU A 683 17.21 -12.20 31.04
CA GLU A 683 16.68 -12.58 29.73
C GLU A 683 17.76 -12.77 28.65
N ALA A 684 18.93 -12.14 28.82
CA ALA A 684 20.08 -12.30 27.92
C ALA A 684 20.57 -13.75 27.84
N ASP A 685 20.29 -14.57 28.85
CA ASP A 685 20.59 -16.02 28.84
C ASP A 685 19.77 -16.77 27.77
N ALA A 686 18.64 -16.19 27.31
CA ALA A 686 17.90 -16.71 26.19
C ALA A 686 18.34 -16.00 24.89
N ARG A 687 19.01 -16.73 23.98
CA ARG A 687 19.46 -16.17 22.70
C ARG A 687 18.29 -15.60 21.88
N PRO A 688 18.47 -14.47 21.17
CA PRO A 688 17.48 -13.99 20.21
C PRO A 688 17.23 -15.01 19.10
N MET A 689 15.97 -15.17 18.71
CA MET A 689 15.55 -16.13 17.68
C MET A 689 14.61 -15.47 16.67
N GLY A 690 14.58 -16.00 15.44
CA GLY A 690 13.61 -15.64 14.42
C GLY A 690 12.18 -16.06 14.81
N ARG A 691 11.19 -15.51 14.11
CA ARG A 691 9.76 -15.69 14.42
C ARG A 691 9.27 -17.15 14.48
N SER A 692 9.84 -18.03 13.67
CA SER A 692 9.45 -19.45 13.59
C SER A 692 10.13 -20.36 14.60
N GLY A 693 10.98 -19.86 15.52
CA GLY A 693 11.64 -20.67 16.54
C GLY A 693 10.70 -21.12 17.66
N HIS A 694 10.98 -22.27 18.30
CA HIS A 694 10.20 -22.82 19.41
C HIS A 694 10.59 -22.21 20.78
N GLY A 695 11.80 -21.72 20.93
CA GLY A 695 12.32 -21.21 22.20
C GLY A 695 13.30 -22.16 22.86
N VAL A 696 13.78 -21.77 24.06
CA VAL A 696 14.67 -22.55 24.91
C VAL A 696 14.08 -22.68 26.31
N ARG A 697 14.52 -23.65 27.09
CA ARG A 697 13.96 -23.90 28.44
C ARG A 697 14.23 -22.72 29.38
N ALA A 698 13.18 -22.13 29.95
CA ALA A 698 13.25 -21.12 31.02
C ALA A 698 13.32 -21.73 32.40
N ILE A 699 12.43 -22.69 32.69
CA ILE A 699 12.32 -23.40 33.95
C ILE A 699 12.07 -24.89 33.70
N LYS A 700 12.61 -25.77 34.57
CA LYS A 700 12.35 -27.22 34.55
C LYS A 700 11.10 -27.49 35.40
N LEU A 701 9.99 -27.80 34.77
CA LEU A 701 8.72 -28.09 35.44
C LEU A 701 8.70 -29.52 36.02
N ALA A 702 7.99 -29.71 37.14
CA ALA A 702 7.58 -31.02 37.63
C ALA A 702 6.42 -31.56 36.77
N GLU A 703 6.13 -32.86 36.91
CA GLU A 703 5.00 -33.48 36.21
C GLU A 703 3.66 -32.86 36.62
N GLY A 704 2.87 -32.39 35.64
CA GLY A 704 1.60 -31.73 35.88
C GLY A 704 1.69 -30.26 36.36
N ASP A 705 2.90 -29.65 36.38
CA ASP A 705 3.08 -28.24 36.70
C ASP A 705 3.04 -27.37 35.44
N GLU A 706 2.65 -26.12 35.58
CA GLU A 706 2.61 -25.16 34.48
C GLU A 706 3.05 -23.75 34.94
N VAL A 707 3.56 -22.95 33.99
CA VAL A 707 3.87 -21.54 34.25
C VAL A 707 2.59 -20.74 34.37
N VAL A 708 2.43 -20.00 35.46
CA VAL A 708 1.26 -19.15 35.76
C VAL A 708 1.59 -17.67 35.79
N GLY A 709 2.88 -17.30 35.82
CA GLY A 709 3.25 -15.90 35.82
C GLY A 709 4.69 -15.70 35.39
N VAL A 710 4.93 -14.63 34.64
CA VAL A 710 6.26 -14.16 34.27
C VAL A 710 6.29 -12.66 34.50
N CYS A 711 7.31 -12.17 35.18
CA CYS A 711 7.45 -10.76 35.55
C CYS A 711 8.82 -10.23 35.18
N ILE A 712 8.88 -8.97 34.75
CA ILE A 712 10.10 -8.21 34.64
C ILE A 712 10.40 -7.61 36.00
N CYS A 713 11.58 -7.88 36.56
CA CYS A 713 12.01 -7.36 37.85
C CYS A 713 12.23 -5.84 37.76
N ARG A 714 11.85 -5.12 38.81
CA ARG A 714 12.10 -3.70 39.00
C ARG A 714 12.88 -3.50 40.29
N GLU A 715 13.74 -2.50 40.31
CA GLU A 715 14.47 -2.12 41.51
C GLU A 715 13.48 -1.61 42.57
N GLY A 716 13.52 -2.14 43.80
CA GLY A 716 12.61 -1.80 44.90
C GLY A 716 11.23 -2.46 44.79
N GLY A 717 10.91 -3.21 43.74
CA GLY A 717 9.63 -3.89 43.62
C GLY A 717 9.52 -5.15 44.44
N THR A 718 8.29 -5.55 44.76
CA THR A 718 7.96 -6.78 45.49
C THR A 718 7.21 -7.76 44.65
N VAL A 719 7.44 -9.05 44.85
CA VAL A 719 6.74 -10.14 44.16
C VAL A 719 5.41 -10.41 44.83
N LEU A 720 4.30 -9.94 44.24
CA LEU A 720 2.95 -10.30 44.68
C LEU A 720 2.60 -11.67 44.11
N THR A 721 2.36 -12.63 45.01
CA THR A 721 1.86 -13.95 44.72
C THR A 721 0.43 -14.08 45.21
N VAL A 722 -0.50 -14.49 44.32
CA VAL A 722 -1.92 -14.68 44.65
C VAL A 722 -2.30 -16.12 44.37
N THR A 723 -3.07 -16.74 45.27
CA THR A 723 -3.52 -18.14 45.19
C THR A 723 -4.93 -18.25 44.63
N GLU A 724 -5.27 -19.46 44.15
CA GLU A 724 -6.62 -19.74 43.63
C GLU A 724 -7.73 -19.44 44.67
N ASN A 725 -7.48 -19.62 45.98
CA ASN A 725 -8.45 -19.38 47.05
C ASN A 725 -8.46 -17.93 47.56
N GLY A 726 -7.83 -17.00 46.87
CA GLY A 726 -7.88 -15.56 47.18
C GLY A 726 -6.99 -15.14 48.32
N LYS A 727 -5.95 -15.90 48.68
CA LYS A 727 -4.87 -15.42 49.53
C LYS A 727 -3.79 -14.75 48.72
N GLY A 728 -3.12 -13.74 49.27
CA GLY A 728 -2.03 -13.03 48.61
C GLY A 728 -0.99 -12.52 49.58
N ARG A 729 0.24 -12.40 49.13
CA ARG A 729 1.35 -11.77 49.83
C ARG A 729 2.34 -11.16 48.89
N ARG A 730 3.08 -10.21 49.39
CA ARG A 730 4.23 -9.65 48.71
C ARG A 730 5.50 -10.21 49.31
N SER A 731 6.50 -10.49 48.50
CA SER A 731 7.83 -10.89 48.98
C SER A 731 8.90 -10.03 48.34
N ASP A 732 9.95 -9.72 49.09
CA ASP A 732 11.08 -8.98 48.55
C ASP A 732 11.72 -9.74 47.39
N ILE A 733 12.00 -9.05 46.31
CA ILE A 733 12.57 -9.59 45.10
C ILE A 733 13.96 -10.18 45.31
N ASP A 734 14.71 -9.63 46.28
CA ASP A 734 16.09 -10.07 46.54
C ASP A 734 16.14 -11.41 47.29
N THR A 735 15.00 -11.85 47.84
CA THR A 735 14.89 -13.22 48.37
C THR A 735 14.87 -14.30 47.29
N TYR A 736 14.72 -13.88 46.01
CA TYR A 736 14.83 -14.79 44.86
C TYR A 736 16.23 -14.68 44.27
N ARG A 737 17.08 -15.65 44.53
CA ARG A 737 18.45 -15.68 44.00
C ARG A 737 18.45 -15.70 42.49
N ILE A 738 19.44 -15.01 41.90
CA ILE A 738 19.68 -15.03 40.45
C ILE A 738 20.36 -16.33 40.09
N THR A 739 19.82 -17.05 39.09
CA THR A 739 20.37 -18.33 38.61
C THR A 739 20.36 -18.35 37.08
N ALA A 740 21.07 -19.29 36.45
CA ALA A 740 20.94 -19.54 35.03
C ALA A 740 19.54 -20.12 34.73
N ARG A 741 19.00 -19.80 33.51
CA ARG A 741 17.71 -20.36 33.04
C ARG A 741 17.74 -21.90 33.01
N GLY A 742 16.56 -22.52 33.01
CA GLY A 742 16.38 -23.96 32.78
C GLY A 742 16.54 -24.84 34.04
N GLY A 743 16.81 -24.21 35.22
CA GLY A 743 16.84 -24.93 36.53
C GLY A 743 15.44 -25.21 37.09
N LYS A 744 15.35 -25.95 38.19
CA LYS A 744 14.08 -26.25 38.92
C LYS A 744 13.47 -25.01 39.60
N GLY A 745 14.24 -23.95 39.81
CA GLY A 745 13.85 -22.79 40.60
C GLY A 745 13.91 -23.01 42.10
N ILE A 746 13.34 -22.06 42.85
CA ILE A 746 13.25 -22.13 44.33
C ILE A 746 11.77 -22.01 44.70
N ARG A 747 11.43 -22.41 45.95
CA ARG A 747 10.07 -22.27 46.45
C ARG A 747 9.66 -20.82 46.51
N ASN A 748 8.55 -20.50 45.78
CA ASN A 748 7.89 -19.24 45.86
C ASN A 748 6.69 -19.30 46.82
N TYR A 749 5.89 -20.38 46.83
CA TYR A 749 4.72 -20.54 47.66
C TYR A 749 4.53 -22.02 48.03
N ASP A 750 3.98 -22.32 49.19
CA ASP A 750 3.58 -23.67 49.54
C ASP A 750 2.27 -24.07 48.90
N ALA A 751 2.33 -24.65 47.74
CA ALA A 751 1.18 -25.03 46.94
C ALA A 751 0.54 -26.36 47.36
N SER A 752 0.92 -26.94 48.49
CA SER A 752 0.36 -28.23 49.00
C SER A 752 -1.14 -28.06 49.40
N LYS A 753 -1.50 -26.88 49.88
CA LYS A 753 -2.87 -26.57 50.35
C LYS A 753 -3.64 -25.66 49.39
N ASP A 754 -2.96 -24.83 48.61
CA ASP A 754 -3.55 -23.84 47.76
C ASP A 754 -2.64 -23.53 46.57
N LYS A 755 -3.10 -23.65 45.34
CA LYS A 755 -2.30 -23.45 44.13
C LYS A 755 -2.12 -21.97 43.83
N VAL A 756 -0.98 -21.59 43.22
CA VAL A 756 -0.72 -20.25 42.76
C VAL A 756 -1.56 -19.97 41.53
N ALA A 757 -2.37 -18.90 41.57
CA ALA A 757 -3.18 -18.43 40.44
C ALA A 757 -2.38 -17.46 39.55
N ALA A 758 -1.68 -16.48 40.15
CA ALA A 758 -0.95 -15.46 39.42
C ALA A 758 0.19 -14.85 40.25
N VAL A 759 1.18 -14.30 39.54
CA VAL A 759 2.33 -13.59 40.11
C VAL A 759 2.55 -12.29 39.34
N LYS A 760 2.80 -11.18 40.05
CA LYS A 760 3.16 -9.86 39.47
C LYS A 760 4.22 -9.17 40.31
N ILE A 761 5.00 -8.28 39.70
CA ILE A 761 5.83 -7.32 40.42
C ILE A 761 4.99 -6.07 40.67
N VAL A 762 4.97 -5.63 41.92
CA VAL A 762 4.23 -4.42 42.34
C VAL A 762 5.09 -3.59 43.28
N ASP A 763 4.83 -2.28 43.30
CA ASP A 763 5.40 -1.28 44.21
C ASP A 763 4.33 -0.82 45.18
N ASP A 764 4.71 -0.16 46.25
CA ASP A 764 3.76 0.35 47.30
C ASP A 764 2.74 1.34 46.72
N ILE A 765 3.08 2.01 45.62
CA ILE A 765 2.24 3.00 44.94
C ILE A 765 1.33 2.39 43.86
N ASP A 766 1.38 1.11 43.64
CA ASP A 766 0.58 0.43 42.62
C ASP A 766 -0.80 0.04 43.15
N ASP A 767 -1.74 -0.10 42.23
CA ASP A 767 -3.02 -0.78 42.45
C ASP A 767 -3.03 -2.12 41.73
N VAL A 768 -3.79 -3.07 42.27
CA VAL A 768 -3.98 -4.38 41.64
C VAL A 768 -5.45 -4.68 41.43
N LEU A 769 -5.76 -5.27 40.28
CA LEU A 769 -7.09 -5.76 39.93
C LEU A 769 -7.08 -7.28 39.95
N LEU A 770 -7.95 -7.91 40.73
CA LEU A 770 -8.14 -9.34 40.80
C LEU A 770 -9.49 -9.70 40.16
N SER A 771 -9.52 -10.72 39.34
CA SER A 771 -10.77 -11.26 38.77
C SER A 771 -10.93 -12.70 39.17
N SER A 772 -12.12 -13.07 39.64
CA SER A 772 -12.47 -14.44 39.95
C SER A 772 -13.07 -15.19 38.75
N GLN A 773 -13.18 -16.51 38.86
CA GLN A 773 -13.83 -17.38 37.87
C GLN A 773 -15.28 -16.93 37.62
N GLU A 774 -15.98 -16.46 38.66
CA GLU A 774 -17.34 -15.94 38.59
C GLU A 774 -17.44 -14.55 38.00
N GLY A 775 -16.35 -13.92 37.54
CA GLY A 775 -16.33 -12.59 36.91
C GLY A 775 -16.46 -11.45 37.91
N ILE A 776 -16.21 -11.72 39.17
CA ILE A 776 -16.16 -10.68 40.24
C ILE A 776 -14.78 -10.03 40.15
N ILE A 777 -14.72 -8.71 40.16
CA ILE A 777 -13.47 -7.93 40.08
C ILE A 777 -13.36 -7.06 41.36
N ILE A 778 -12.16 -7.07 41.95
CA ILE A 778 -11.78 -6.19 43.06
C ILE A 778 -10.53 -5.40 42.69
N ARG A 779 -10.47 -4.14 43.06
CA ARG A 779 -9.30 -3.27 42.99
C ARG A 779 -8.80 -3.02 44.41
N LEU A 780 -7.50 -3.22 44.64
CA LEU A 780 -6.82 -3.08 45.94
C LEU A 780 -5.58 -2.23 45.77
N HIS A 781 -5.21 -1.50 46.86
CA HIS A 781 -3.89 -0.88 46.92
C HIS A 781 -2.83 -1.92 47.30
N ALA A 782 -1.73 -1.95 46.60
CA ALA A 782 -0.67 -2.95 46.80
C ALA A 782 -0.06 -2.85 48.20
N ASN A 783 0.05 -1.63 48.78
CA ASN A 783 0.56 -1.41 50.15
C ASN A 783 -0.32 -2.03 51.23
N GLU A 784 -1.59 -2.36 50.97
CA GLU A 784 -2.48 -3.04 51.94
C GLU A 784 -2.15 -4.54 52.06
N ILE A 785 -1.38 -5.10 51.11
CA ILE A 785 -0.95 -6.48 51.13
C ILE A 785 0.44 -6.54 51.81
N PRO A 786 0.60 -7.25 52.92
CA PRO A 786 1.85 -7.23 53.69
C PRO A 786 2.99 -7.88 52.92
N VAL A 787 4.21 -7.37 53.11
CA VAL A 787 5.45 -8.01 52.72
C VAL A 787 5.79 -9.10 53.71
N GLN A 788 5.91 -10.34 53.25
CA GLN A 788 6.21 -11.53 54.04
C GLN A 788 7.36 -12.32 53.37
N SER A 789 7.95 -13.22 54.13
CA SER A 789 8.91 -14.14 53.56
C SER A 789 8.29 -15.05 52.47
N ARG A 790 9.09 -15.67 51.61
CA ARG A 790 8.63 -16.64 50.60
C ARG A 790 7.85 -17.85 51.18
N TYR A 791 7.94 -18.06 52.47
CA TYR A 791 7.31 -19.15 53.17
C TYR A 791 6.04 -18.74 53.94
N GLY A 792 5.70 -17.46 53.94
CA GLY A 792 4.47 -16.96 54.56
C GLY A 792 3.21 -17.47 53.89
N SER A 793 2.14 -17.66 54.64
CA SER A 793 0.83 -18.14 54.16
C SER A 793 0.02 -17.09 53.38
N GLY A 794 0.40 -15.82 53.51
CA GLY A 794 -0.33 -14.68 52.91
C GLY A 794 -1.57 -14.29 53.72
N VAL A 795 -2.21 -13.24 53.29
CA VAL A 795 -3.46 -12.71 53.86
C VAL A 795 -4.57 -12.85 52.82
N ARG A 796 -5.83 -12.82 53.26
CA ARG A 796 -6.97 -12.84 52.35
C ARG A 796 -7.07 -11.52 51.57
N VAL A 797 -6.86 -11.56 50.27
CA VAL A 797 -6.96 -10.38 49.38
C VAL A 797 -8.31 -10.27 48.71
N MET A 798 -9.00 -11.39 48.52
CA MET A 798 -10.34 -11.44 47.93
C MET A 798 -11.22 -12.47 48.66
N ARG A 799 -12.48 -12.14 48.94
CA ARG A 799 -13.50 -13.12 49.42
C ARG A 799 -14.18 -13.73 48.21
N LEU A 800 -14.06 -15.03 48.05
CA LEU A 800 -14.65 -15.83 47.01
C LEU A 800 -15.91 -16.53 47.44
N GLY A 801 -16.83 -16.83 46.50
CA GLY A 801 -17.98 -17.68 46.72
C GLY A 801 -17.61 -19.16 46.86
N GLU A 802 -18.59 -20.05 47.12
CA GLU A 802 -18.37 -21.51 47.09
C GLU A 802 -17.96 -21.95 45.67
N ASN A 803 -16.83 -22.62 45.55
CA ASN A 803 -16.20 -23.09 44.30
C ASN A 803 -15.67 -22.00 43.36
N ASP A 804 -15.64 -20.72 43.75
CA ASP A 804 -15.04 -19.67 42.98
C ASP A 804 -13.51 -19.62 43.18
N LYS A 805 -12.74 -19.15 42.19
CA LYS A 805 -11.29 -19.11 42.20
C LYS A 805 -10.81 -17.80 41.59
N VAL A 806 -9.69 -17.29 42.09
CA VAL A 806 -8.96 -16.23 41.40
C VAL A 806 -8.35 -16.74 40.12
N MET A 807 -8.62 -16.03 38.99
CA MET A 807 -8.14 -16.40 37.67
C MET A 807 -7.09 -15.43 37.14
N VAL A 808 -7.28 -14.14 37.37
CA VAL A 808 -6.46 -13.11 36.74
C VAL A 808 -6.05 -12.04 37.76
N LEU A 809 -4.79 -11.58 37.62
CA LEU A 809 -4.20 -10.47 38.36
C LEU A 809 -3.61 -9.46 37.37
N ALA A 810 -4.11 -8.23 37.40
CA ALA A 810 -3.56 -7.10 36.64
C ALA A 810 -3.04 -6.01 37.58
N ARG A 811 -2.04 -5.25 37.13
CA ARG A 811 -1.46 -4.11 37.82
C ARG A 811 -1.89 -2.81 37.15
N THR A 812 -2.10 -1.76 37.90
CA THR A 812 -2.37 -0.40 37.41
C THR A 812 -1.74 0.62 38.34
N ASP A 813 -1.54 1.84 37.85
CA ASP A 813 -1.08 2.96 38.68
C ASP A 813 -2.17 3.42 39.64
N HIS A 814 -1.76 3.94 40.76
CA HIS A 814 -2.66 4.48 41.78
C HIS A 814 -3.29 5.80 41.34
N ASP A 815 -4.56 6.03 41.71
CA ASP A 815 -5.27 7.30 41.54
C ASP A 815 -5.65 7.86 42.93
N ASP A 816 -5.24 9.07 43.25
CA ASP A 816 -5.43 9.74 44.54
C ASP A 816 -6.89 10.10 44.90
N ASP A 817 -7.84 9.92 43.95
CA ASP A 817 -9.24 10.43 44.11
C ASP A 817 -10.24 9.42 44.67
N ALA A 818 -9.83 8.23 45.16
CA ALA A 818 -10.77 7.19 45.62
C ALA A 818 -10.97 7.16 47.16
N GLN A 819 -12.18 7.46 47.64
CA GLN A 819 -12.60 7.32 49.05
C GLN A 819 -12.68 5.86 49.49
N THR A 820 -12.10 5.52 50.65
CA THR A 820 -11.94 4.16 51.20
C THR A 820 -12.94 3.84 52.33
N GLU A 821 -13.65 2.70 52.28
CA GLU A 821 -14.43 2.12 53.41
C GLU A 821 -13.64 1.01 54.13
N SER A 822 -13.65 0.99 55.46
CA SER A 822 -12.84 0.13 56.32
C SER A 822 -13.53 -1.14 56.80
N ILE A 823 -12.86 -2.30 56.76
CA ILE A 823 -13.22 -3.57 57.38
C ILE A 823 -11.96 -4.21 58.04
N GLU A 824 -12.10 -4.73 59.29
CA GLU A 824 -11.00 -5.26 60.13
C GLU A 824 -10.38 -6.57 59.66
N ALA A 825 -9.12 -6.82 60.03
CA ALA A 825 -8.25 -7.88 59.54
C ALA A 825 -8.03 -9.05 60.54
N ASP A 826 -8.07 -10.29 60.02
CA ASP A 826 -7.62 -11.49 60.74
C ASP A 826 -6.13 -11.78 60.41
N THR A 827 -5.28 -11.91 61.41
CA THR A 827 -3.86 -12.28 61.31
C THR A 827 -3.69 -13.75 61.66
N GLU A 828 -3.13 -14.57 60.76
CA GLU A 828 -2.65 -15.95 61.05
C GLU A 828 -1.12 -15.99 61.16
N ASP A 829 -0.57 -16.96 61.98
CA ASP A 829 0.81 -17.04 62.49
C ASP A 829 1.91 -17.14 61.38
N GLU A 830 2.98 -16.35 61.57
CA GLU A 830 4.25 -16.49 60.79
C GLU A 830 5.16 -17.59 61.35
N PRO A 831 5.91 -18.32 60.47
CA PRO A 831 6.86 -19.33 60.94
C PRO A 831 8.04 -18.68 61.67
N THR A 832 8.60 -19.36 62.69
CA THR A 832 9.72 -18.89 63.53
C THR A 832 11.04 -18.87 62.78
N ALA A 833 12.01 -18.05 63.24
CA ALA A 833 13.32 -17.88 62.63
C ALA A 833 14.09 -19.19 62.45
N GLU A 834 13.94 -20.19 63.36
CA GLU A 834 14.53 -21.51 63.26
C GLU A 834 13.91 -22.37 62.15
N GLN A 835 12.56 -22.30 61.98
CA GLN A 835 11.85 -22.97 60.88
C GLN A 835 12.20 -22.37 59.51
N LEU A 836 12.41 -21.05 59.48
CA LEU A 836 12.89 -20.37 58.25
C LEU A 836 14.29 -20.84 57.83
N ALA A 837 15.25 -21.01 58.76
CA ALA A 837 16.60 -21.46 58.45
C ALA A 837 16.63 -22.93 57.96
N GLU A 838 15.79 -23.81 58.52
CA GLU A 838 15.67 -25.21 58.05
C GLU A 838 15.06 -25.31 56.65
N MET A 839 14.11 -24.45 56.33
CA MET A 839 13.47 -24.41 55.01
C MET A 839 14.41 -23.84 53.95
N GLU A 840 15.26 -22.86 54.29
CA GLU A 840 16.30 -22.33 53.38
C GLU A 840 17.40 -23.36 53.09
N ALA A 841 17.85 -24.14 54.09
CA ALA A 841 18.86 -25.20 53.90
C ALA A 841 18.33 -26.37 53.03
N ALA A 842 17.03 -26.68 53.10
CA ALA A 842 16.41 -27.68 52.24
C ALA A 842 16.30 -27.24 50.77
N ASP A 843 16.03 -25.92 50.52
CA ASP A 843 15.99 -25.34 49.19
C ASP A 843 17.41 -25.31 48.53
N GLU A 844 18.46 -25.01 49.32
CA GLU A 844 19.83 -25.01 48.84
C GLU A 844 20.31 -26.42 48.44
N ALA A 845 19.97 -27.45 49.19
CA ALA A 845 20.28 -28.83 48.87
C ALA A 845 19.59 -29.32 47.57
N SER A 846 18.35 -28.92 47.36
CA SER A 846 17.57 -29.26 46.15
C SER A 846 18.10 -28.59 44.88
N ALA A 847 18.75 -27.43 44.99
CA ALA A 847 19.27 -26.67 43.84
C ALA A 847 20.70 -27.08 43.45
N ALA A 848 21.46 -27.73 44.32
CA ALA A 848 22.79 -28.22 44.04
C ALA A 848 22.84 -29.49 43.13
N GLU A 849 21.71 -30.17 42.89
CA GLU A 849 21.57 -31.34 42.02
C GLU A 849 21.22 -31.00 40.54
N ALA A 850 21.51 -29.80 40.02
CA ALA A 850 21.27 -29.48 38.62
C ALA A 850 22.52 -29.88 37.76
N PRO A 851 22.37 -30.67 36.69
CA PRO A 851 23.48 -31.04 35.81
C PRO A 851 23.92 -29.85 34.95
N GLU A 852 25.23 -29.84 34.64
CA GLU A 852 25.90 -28.89 33.75
C GLU A 852 25.20 -28.73 32.42
N ALA A 853 25.31 -27.52 31.83
CA ALA A 853 24.66 -27.09 30.59
C ALA A 853 24.96 -28.09 29.45
N ASP A 854 23.93 -28.71 28.93
CA ASP A 854 23.94 -29.51 27.71
C ASP A 854 24.14 -28.55 26.50
N THR A 855 25.34 -28.57 25.94
CA THR A 855 25.78 -27.85 24.75
C THR A 855 25.60 -28.71 23.49
N GLY A 856 24.46 -29.29 23.30
CA GLY A 856 24.19 -30.09 22.14
C GLY A 856 22.74 -30.00 21.74
N ASP A 857 22.50 -29.17 20.70
CA ASP A 857 21.54 -29.54 19.65
C ASP A 857 21.61 -28.48 18.54
N GLU A 858 22.25 -28.89 17.45
CA GLU A 858 22.10 -28.35 16.11
C GLU A 858 20.75 -28.85 15.54
N GLU A 859 19.92 -27.92 15.05
CA GLU A 859 19.10 -27.84 13.85
C GLU A 859 18.01 -26.79 14.00
#